data_a228ec57363ffc8fa1479733982032bc
#
_entry.id   a228ec57363ffc8fa1479733982032bc
#
_cell.length_a   1.000
_cell.length_b   1.000
_cell.length_c   1.000
_cell.angle_alpha   90.00
_cell.angle_beta   90.00
_cell.angle_gamma   90.00
#
_symmetry.space_group_name_H-M   'P 1'
#
loop_
_entity.id
_entity.type
_entity.pdbx_description
1 polymer ?
#
loop_
_entity_poly.entity_id
_entity_poly.type
_entity_poly.pdbx_seq_one_letter_code
_entity_poly.pdbx_strand_id
1 'polypeptide(L)'
;MRARAWACAAVACLMAAAYGEEAIFKGGRWKEIVYDKPSKTPVFFSGMSRSENACAPDYCIYLDIWYDDDTPVWGVRAEWSQGTHGWERTAGAFVPAKPIKKIQMFAFLRRGTGTAEFKDLALERREGLGDVLGVTRMTDAPYAASDQLTLKLFIGRKVVTKIVDVPGPASPVANPLRPDEVAVWPCDSMRRVTPLTFPSAAERAAKSVSLELARRERESFQIQVSAGNGVEWKDGGVRMPVLCNAKGEALKGTFSWQRVGYVAREPGYFAHPEGVPAIEKWLPDPLLPPAPYRVRAGSTQGLWFTVLAAPDAAPGEYTGDVTLTEAERPQATVRVTVRVRGFAQPETFGMPTAFCVMDGFTRAQYPDRFAEMKRQSWDVMLDHRLNPDDISRTTPPEINDLLHARARGMNRFNILNIVPPPKDPKTLWVCYTPPAATENPAFYPAFKARLDPYVAELRKHGLEKFAYLYGFDERRKEYYRGIDELWRKLKADFPDIPVMTTAMMYRDMVDNPTNPPPYTLTTDWYCPLTSVYKPELSEKLRKQGKQVWWYTCCGPTYPYANMASLEYPWIEGRLLGWMTHLYRADGFLFWHVNYWHGNPCLDESDTFFPDWHTYSGLHMPGDGIFLYPGTEHVLPSIRLAQVRDGVEDYEWLQLAAAKADAAKADAESRTLIESMTKFTRDPAALRAARTRLADLICGK
;
A
#
# COMPACT_ATOMS: atom_id res chain seq x y z
N MET A 1 -21.74 -28.86 20.05
CA MET A 1 -20.47 -29.62 19.96
C MET A 1 -20.41 -30.60 18.78
N ARG A 2 -21.46 -31.33 18.41
CA ARG A 2 -21.42 -32.28 17.25
C ARG A 2 -21.33 -31.59 15.88
N ALA A 3 -21.93 -30.43 15.66
CA ALA A 3 -21.85 -29.68 14.41
C ALA A 3 -20.44 -29.11 14.10
N ARG A 4 -19.68 -28.70 15.14
CA ARG A 4 -18.32 -28.19 14.97
C ARG A 4 -17.32 -29.24 14.47
N ALA A 5 -17.47 -30.48 14.91
CA ALA A 5 -16.63 -31.60 14.46
C ALA A 5 -16.87 -31.96 12.97
N TRP A 6 -18.07 -31.71 12.44
CA TRP A 6 -18.41 -32.04 11.08
C TRP A 6 -17.90 -31.00 10.05
N ALA A 7 -17.85 -29.71 10.39
CA ALA A 7 -17.32 -28.69 9.51
C ALA A 7 -15.80 -28.84 9.32
N CYS A 8 -15.07 -29.06 10.41
CA CYS A 8 -13.63 -29.40 10.34
C CYS A 8 -13.40 -30.76 9.63
N ALA A 9 -14.27 -31.75 9.86
CA ALA A 9 -14.20 -33.03 9.17
C ALA A 9 -14.54 -32.91 7.68
N ALA A 10 -15.43 -32.00 7.25
CA ALA A 10 -15.77 -31.81 5.85
C ALA A 10 -14.61 -31.19 5.05
N VAL A 11 -13.88 -30.20 5.63
CA VAL A 11 -12.66 -29.68 5.03
C VAL A 11 -11.51 -30.69 5.17
N ALA A 12 -11.40 -31.41 6.29
CA ALA A 12 -10.42 -32.45 6.51
C ALA A 12 -10.67 -33.71 5.63
N CYS A 13 -11.93 -34.08 5.34
CA CYS A 13 -12.24 -35.19 4.43
C CYS A 13 -11.94 -34.87 2.95
N LEU A 14 -12.03 -33.58 2.51
CA LEU A 14 -11.44 -33.18 1.24
C LEU A 14 -9.92 -33.40 1.22
N MET A 15 -9.31 -33.42 2.38
CA MET A 15 -7.87 -33.51 2.59
C MET A 15 -7.36 -34.94 2.75
N ALA A 16 -8.22 -35.90 3.17
CA ALA A 16 -7.81 -37.25 3.51
C ALA A 16 -8.08 -38.32 2.42
N ALA A 17 -8.85 -37.97 1.39
CA ALA A 17 -9.12 -38.89 0.28
C ALA A 17 -8.11 -38.70 -0.84
N ALA A 18 -7.01 -39.37 -0.80
CA ALA A 18 -6.09 -39.78 -1.85
C ALA A 18 -4.61 -39.53 -1.49
N TYR A 19 -4.04 -40.37 -0.66
CA TYR A 19 -2.59 -40.61 -0.67
C TYR A 19 -2.34 -41.85 -1.55
N GLY A 20 -2.56 -41.69 -2.87
CA GLY A 20 -1.89 -42.49 -3.90
C GLY A 20 -0.91 -41.53 -4.58
N GLU A 21 0.23 -42.04 -5.09
CA GLU A 21 1.16 -41.25 -5.93
C GLU A 21 0.39 -40.75 -7.17
N GLU A 22 -0.31 -39.62 -7.09
CA GLU A 22 -0.94 -38.98 -8.24
C GLU A 22 0.14 -38.36 -9.12
N ALA A 23 0.00 -38.53 -10.43
CA ALA A 23 0.92 -38.00 -11.43
C ALA A 23 1.00 -36.47 -11.32
N ILE A 24 2.23 -35.94 -11.32
CA ILE A 24 2.49 -34.50 -11.33
C ILE A 24 1.91 -33.89 -12.61
N PHE A 25 1.03 -32.91 -12.46
CA PHE A 25 0.43 -32.18 -13.55
C PHE A 25 1.25 -30.92 -13.86
N LYS A 26 1.52 -30.67 -15.15
CA LYS A 26 2.40 -29.57 -15.59
C LYS A 26 1.63 -28.27 -15.91
N GLY A 27 0.32 -28.26 -15.72
CA GLY A 27 -0.54 -27.12 -15.93
C GLY A 27 -1.41 -27.19 -17.19
N GLY A 28 -2.48 -26.38 -17.21
CA GLY A 28 -3.48 -26.33 -18.25
C GLY A 28 -4.88 -26.73 -17.75
N ARG A 29 -5.74 -27.20 -18.66
CA ARG A 29 -7.07 -27.71 -18.26
C ARG A 29 -6.93 -29.09 -17.62
N TRP A 30 -7.24 -29.18 -16.34
CA TRP A 30 -7.19 -30.42 -15.58
C TRP A 30 -8.44 -31.27 -15.80
N LYS A 31 -9.64 -30.68 -15.72
CA LYS A 31 -10.91 -31.41 -15.78
C LYS A 31 -12.04 -30.57 -16.39
N GLU A 32 -12.94 -31.22 -17.13
CA GLU A 32 -14.24 -30.67 -17.53
C GLU A 32 -15.33 -31.59 -16.97
N ILE A 33 -16.37 -31.01 -16.38
CA ILE A 33 -17.53 -31.73 -15.89
C ILE A 33 -18.78 -31.10 -16.50
N VAL A 34 -19.56 -31.90 -17.20
CA VAL A 34 -20.89 -31.55 -17.67
C VAL A 34 -21.89 -32.29 -16.79
N TYR A 35 -22.88 -31.59 -16.28
CA TYR A 35 -23.85 -32.13 -15.35
C TYR A 35 -25.16 -32.43 -16.06
N ASP A 36 -25.59 -33.69 -16.06
CA ASP A 36 -26.89 -34.12 -16.62
C ASP A 36 -28.06 -33.43 -15.93
N LYS A 37 -27.92 -33.14 -14.64
CA LYS A 37 -28.90 -32.42 -13.83
C LYS A 37 -28.28 -31.16 -13.25
N PRO A 38 -28.45 -29.98 -13.88
CA PRO A 38 -28.01 -28.73 -13.33
C PRO A 38 -28.58 -28.48 -11.92
N SER A 39 -27.75 -27.98 -11.02
CA SER A 39 -28.18 -27.64 -9.66
C SER A 39 -27.44 -26.45 -9.10
N LYS A 40 -27.94 -25.83 -8.02
CA LYS A 40 -27.29 -24.75 -7.26
C LYS A 40 -26.41 -25.29 -6.15
N THR A 41 -26.09 -26.59 -6.14
CA THR A 41 -25.19 -27.16 -5.14
C THR A 41 -23.83 -26.48 -5.22
N PRO A 42 -23.33 -25.97 -4.12
CA PRO A 42 -22.02 -25.30 -4.07
C PRO A 42 -20.89 -26.21 -4.52
N VAL A 43 -19.84 -25.59 -5.04
CA VAL A 43 -18.64 -26.25 -5.59
C VAL A 43 -17.43 -25.93 -4.76
N PHE A 44 -16.68 -26.95 -4.34
CA PHE A 44 -15.37 -26.82 -3.74
C PHE A 44 -14.29 -27.22 -4.72
N PHE A 45 -13.15 -26.52 -4.66
CA PHE A 45 -11.99 -26.87 -5.43
C PHE A 45 -10.70 -26.62 -4.62
N SER A 46 -9.72 -27.48 -4.78
CA SER A 46 -8.45 -27.37 -4.09
C SER A 46 -7.33 -28.03 -4.87
N GLY A 47 -6.08 -27.80 -4.47
CA GLY A 47 -4.92 -28.45 -5.05
C GLY A 47 -3.62 -28.03 -4.39
N MET A 48 -2.55 -28.76 -4.70
CA MET A 48 -1.18 -28.48 -4.28
C MET A 48 -0.36 -27.98 -5.46
N SER A 49 0.56 -27.03 -5.21
CA SER A 49 1.58 -26.63 -6.18
C SER A 49 2.94 -26.42 -5.51
N ARG A 50 4.01 -26.62 -6.28
CA ARG A 50 5.36 -26.16 -5.98
C ARG A 50 5.89 -25.35 -7.15
N SER A 51 6.78 -24.39 -6.89
CA SER A 51 7.26 -23.50 -7.94
C SER A 51 8.70 -23.07 -7.76
N GLU A 52 9.32 -22.65 -8.88
CA GLU A 52 10.62 -22.00 -8.93
C GLU A 52 10.48 -20.67 -9.67
N ASN A 53 10.82 -19.57 -8.98
CA ASN A 53 10.77 -18.20 -9.50
C ASN A 53 9.43 -17.84 -10.18
N ALA A 54 8.32 -18.41 -9.70
CA ALA A 54 7.00 -18.13 -10.25
C ALA A 54 6.61 -16.67 -10.00
N CYS A 55 6.33 -15.96 -11.08
CA CYS A 55 5.84 -14.58 -11.03
C CYS A 55 4.80 -14.40 -12.13
N ALA A 56 3.52 -14.59 -11.81
CA ALA A 56 2.44 -14.59 -12.78
C ALA A 56 1.11 -14.18 -12.14
N PRO A 57 0.31 -13.32 -12.79
CA PRO A 57 -1.01 -12.93 -12.32
C PRO A 57 -2.00 -14.10 -12.29
N ASP A 58 -1.75 -15.15 -13.07
CA ASP A 58 -2.53 -16.38 -13.08
C ASP A 58 -1.67 -17.56 -12.62
N TYR A 59 -1.18 -17.52 -11.39
CA TYR A 59 -0.65 -18.69 -10.70
C TYR A 59 -1.73 -19.21 -9.74
N CYS A 60 -2.66 -20.01 -10.28
CA CYS A 60 -3.90 -20.34 -9.57
C CYS A 60 -4.58 -21.62 -10.09
N ILE A 61 -5.48 -22.16 -9.26
CA ILE A 61 -6.62 -22.93 -9.75
C ILE A 61 -7.65 -21.95 -10.30
N TYR A 62 -8.20 -22.24 -11.47
CA TYR A 62 -9.16 -21.37 -12.13
C TYR A 62 -10.34 -22.17 -12.64
N LEU A 63 -11.57 -21.67 -12.41
CA LEU A 63 -12.80 -22.29 -12.91
C LEU A 63 -13.48 -21.39 -13.93
N ASP A 64 -13.82 -21.98 -15.07
CA ASP A 64 -14.84 -21.49 -15.99
C ASP A 64 -16.13 -22.25 -15.74
N ILE A 65 -17.22 -21.53 -15.48
CA ILE A 65 -18.50 -22.10 -15.09
C ILE A 65 -19.57 -21.61 -16.05
N TRP A 66 -20.44 -22.50 -16.49
CA TRP A 66 -21.63 -22.17 -17.27
C TRP A 66 -22.88 -22.60 -16.51
N TYR A 67 -23.83 -21.71 -16.41
CA TYR A 67 -25.16 -21.99 -15.89
C TYR A 67 -26.00 -22.75 -16.90
N ASP A 68 -27.17 -23.21 -16.48
CA ASP A 68 -28.14 -23.95 -17.32
C ASP A 68 -28.71 -23.10 -18.47
N ASP A 69 -28.71 -21.77 -18.33
CA ASP A 69 -29.07 -20.79 -19.35
C ASP A 69 -27.90 -20.34 -20.22
N ASP A 70 -26.81 -21.09 -20.22
CA ASP A 70 -25.54 -20.80 -20.93
C ASP A 70 -24.83 -19.48 -20.50
N THR A 71 -25.30 -18.78 -19.46
CA THR A 71 -24.61 -17.62 -18.91
C THR A 71 -23.28 -18.05 -18.27
N PRO A 72 -22.12 -17.50 -18.70
CA PRO A 72 -20.83 -17.86 -18.14
C PRO A 72 -20.52 -17.09 -16.87
N VAL A 73 -19.70 -17.69 -16.00
CA VAL A 73 -19.04 -17.05 -14.86
C VAL A 73 -17.54 -17.30 -14.99
N TRP A 74 -16.79 -16.20 -15.10
CA TRP A 74 -15.35 -16.18 -15.21
C TRP A 74 -14.70 -15.63 -13.93
N GLY A 75 -13.45 -16.00 -13.66
CA GLY A 75 -12.67 -15.41 -12.58
C GLY A 75 -12.84 -16.08 -11.21
N VAL A 76 -13.47 -17.24 -11.14
CA VAL A 76 -13.52 -18.04 -9.91
C VAL A 76 -12.19 -18.75 -9.76
N ARG A 77 -11.37 -18.35 -8.75
CA ARG A 77 -10.00 -18.86 -8.63
C ARG A 77 -9.47 -18.89 -7.19
N ALA A 78 -8.49 -19.74 -6.96
CA ALA A 78 -7.69 -19.79 -5.75
C ALA A 78 -6.21 -19.80 -6.14
N GLU A 79 -5.43 -18.85 -5.62
CA GLU A 79 -4.04 -18.63 -6.01
C GLU A 79 -3.08 -19.38 -5.07
N TRP A 80 -1.92 -19.75 -5.60
CA TRP A 80 -0.73 -20.09 -4.84
C TRP A 80 0.20 -18.88 -4.71
N SER A 81 1.14 -18.98 -3.79
CA SER A 81 2.14 -17.94 -3.61
C SER A 81 3.11 -17.84 -4.77
N GLN A 82 3.59 -16.63 -4.96
CA GLN A 82 4.61 -16.32 -5.96
C GLN A 82 6.01 -16.68 -5.44
N GLY A 83 6.98 -16.74 -6.34
CA GLY A 83 8.38 -17.00 -6.01
C GLY A 83 8.74 -18.49 -6.08
N THR A 84 9.64 -18.91 -5.20
CA THR A 84 10.07 -20.31 -5.07
C THR A 84 9.56 -20.88 -3.77
N HIS A 85 8.77 -21.94 -3.84
CA HIS A 85 8.24 -22.64 -2.67
C HIS A 85 8.07 -24.13 -2.90
N GLY A 86 8.09 -24.92 -1.81
CA GLY A 86 7.72 -26.33 -1.81
C GLY A 86 6.23 -26.55 -2.06
N TRP A 87 5.74 -27.77 -1.80
CA TRP A 87 4.32 -28.08 -1.98
C TRP A 87 3.43 -27.25 -1.05
N GLU A 88 2.60 -26.42 -1.64
CA GLU A 88 1.65 -25.54 -0.98
C GLU A 88 0.23 -25.89 -1.43
N ARG A 89 -0.73 -25.83 -0.48
CA ARG A 89 -2.15 -26.05 -0.77
C ARG A 89 -2.89 -24.73 -0.94
N THR A 90 -3.79 -24.69 -1.94
CA THR A 90 -4.82 -23.66 -2.06
C THR A 90 -6.22 -24.27 -2.20
N ALA A 91 -7.24 -23.51 -1.84
CA ALA A 91 -8.65 -23.94 -2.00
C ALA A 91 -9.58 -22.75 -2.20
N GLY A 92 -10.72 -23.04 -2.82
CA GLY A 92 -11.81 -22.10 -3.00
C GLY A 92 -13.18 -22.78 -2.95
N ALA A 93 -14.23 -21.98 -2.79
CA ALA A 93 -15.60 -22.43 -2.89
C ALA A 93 -16.44 -21.45 -3.71
N PHE A 94 -17.37 -21.96 -4.49
CA PHE A 94 -18.28 -21.18 -5.30
C PHE A 94 -19.73 -21.54 -4.96
N VAL A 95 -20.51 -20.51 -4.56
CA VAL A 95 -21.95 -20.63 -4.34
C VAL A 95 -22.68 -20.07 -5.57
N PRO A 96 -23.31 -20.92 -6.39
CA PRO A 96 -23.89 -20.48 -7.64
C PRO A 96 -25.21 -19.72 -7.44
N ALA A 97 -25.41 -18.66 -8.21
CA ALA A 97 -26.65 -17.90 -8.25
C ALA A 97 -27.76 -18.65 -9.05
N LYS A 98 -27.35 -19.44 -10.06
CA LYS A 98 -28.22 -20.26 -10.93
C LYS A 98 -27.69 -21.69 -10.98
N PRO A 99 -28.49 -22.67 -11.46
CA PRO A 99 -28.01 -24.04 -11.62
C PRO A 99 -26.80 -24.12 -12.55
N ILE A 100 -25.77 -24.87 -12.16
CA ILE A 100 -24.57 -25.08 -12.97
C ILE A 100 -24.79 -26.25 -13.93
N LYS A 101 -24.55 -25.99 -15.22
CA LYS A 101 -24.56 -26.99 -16.31
C LYS A 101 -23.17 -27.58 -16.56
N LYS A 102 -22.14 -26.76 -16.52
CA LYS A 102 -20.77 -27.15 -16.86
C LYS A 102 -19.73 -26.42 -16.05
N ILE A 103 -18.64 -27.10 -15.71
CA ILE A 103 -17.44 -26.51 -15.10
C ILE A 103 -16.20 -27.01 -15.85
N GLN A 104 -15.27 -26.10 -16.15
CA GLN A 104 -13.89 -26.44 -16.52
C GLN A 104 -12.96 -25.97 -15.44
N MET A 105 -12.10 -26.83 -14.94
CA MET A 105 -11.07 -26.52 -13.95
C MET A 105 -9.68 -26.56 -14.57
N PHE A 106 -8.91 -25.56 -14.28
CA PHE A 106 -7.53 -25.38 -14.74
C PHE A 106 -6.61 -25.19 -13.54
N ALA A 107 -5.33 -25.57 -13.72
CA ALA A 107 -4.25 -25.15 -12.86
C ALA A 107 -3.20 -24.48 -13.74
N PHE A 108 -2.83 -23.24 -13.43
CA PHE A 108 -1.96 -22.43 -14.29
C PHE A 108 -0.81 -21.78 -13.55
N LEU A 109 0.29 -21.65 -14.27
CA LEU A 109 1.24 -20.55 -14.18
C LEU A 109 1.23 -19.85 -15.56
N ARG A 110 0.51 -18.76 -15.73
CA ARG A 110 0.21 -18.15 -17.03
C ARG A 110 0.43 -16.64 -16.99
N ARG A 111 0.89 -16.08 -18.10
CA ARG A 111 1.18 -14.63 -18.27
C ARG A 111 2.29 -14.11 -17.36
N GLY A 112 3.30 -14.93 -17.09
CA GLY A 112 4.41 -14.58 -16.23
C GLY A 112 5.65 -15.44 -16.47
N THR A 113 6.53 -15.53 -15.49
CA THR A 113 7.82 -16.23 -15.51
C THR A 113 7.88 -17.32 -14.45
N GLY A 114 8.92 -18.18 -14.53
CA GLY A 114 9.14 -19.28 -13.61
C GLY A 114 8.53 -20.59 -14.06
N THR A 115 8.55 -21.59 -13.18
CA THR A 115 7.98 -22.92 -13.41
C THR A 115 7.10 -23.33 -12.24
N ALA A 116 6.08 -24.15 -12.49
CA ALA A 116 5.23 -24.70 -11.45
C ALA A 116 4.79 -26.13 -11.78
N GLU A 117 4.58 -26.91 -10.75
CA GLU A 117 4.03 -28.26 -10.80
C GLU A 117 2.84 -28.36 -9.87
N PHE A 118 1.87 -29.20 -10.22
CA PHE A 118 0.59 -29.30 -9.52
C PHE A 118 0.27 -30.76 -9.22
N LYS A 119 -0.38 -31.02 -8.10
CA LYS A 119 -0.93 -32.34 -7.73
C LYS A 119 -2.13 -32.21 -6.79
N ASP A 120 -2.74 -33.30 -6.44
CA ASP A 120 -3.88 -33.39 -5.51
C ASP A 120 -5.02 -32.40 -5.87
N LEU A 121 -5.24 -32.19 -7.18
CA LEU A 121 -6.29 -31.34 -7.67
C LEU A 121 -7.67 -31.98 -7.43
N ALA A 122 -8.60 -31.25 -6.80
CA ALA A 122 -9.93 -31.74 -6.46
C ALA A 122 -11.03 -30.73 -6.86
N LEU A 123 -12.16 -31.26 -7.33
CA LEU A 123 -13.36 -30.47 -7.64
C LEU A 123 -14.59 -31.29 -7.21
N GLU A 124 -15.33 -30.78 -6.24
CA GLU A 124 -16.47 -31.47 -5.63
C GLU A 124 -17.69 -30.58 -5.49
N ARG A 125 -18.88 -31.16 -5.56
CA ARG A 125 -20.13 -30.54 -5.17
C ARG A 125 -20.53 -31.02 -3.78
N ARG A 126 -20.93 -30.09 -2.91
CA ARG A 126 -21.43 -30.45 -1.57
C ARG A 126 -22.57 -29.54 -1.15
N GLU A 127 -23.59 -30.13 -0.52
CA GLU A 127 -24.60 -29.40 0.21
C GLU A 127 -24.06 -29.02 1.59
N GLY A 128 -24.49 -27.89 2.16
CA GLY A 128 -24.09 -27.47 3.51
C GLY A 128 -22.95 -26.47 3.62
N LEU A 129 -22.64 -25.70 2.56
CA LEU A 129 -21.68 -24.59 2.63
C LEU A 129 -22.04 -23.46 3.61
N GLY A 130 -23.30 -23.38 4.01
CA GLY A 130 -23.76 -22.43 5.02
C GLY A 130 -22.99 -22.55 6.34
N ASP A 131 -22.59 -23.77 6.70
CA ASP A 131 -21.85 -24.04 7.94
C ASP A 131 -20.38 -23.62 7.84
N VAL A 132 -19.79 -23.58 6.64
CA VAL A 132 -18.41 -23.13 6.40
C VAL A 132 -18.31 -21.60 6.53
N LEU A 133 -19.37 -20.87 6.24
CA LEU A 133 -19.43 -19.41 6.40
C LEU A 133 -19.44 -18.96 7.86
N GLY A 134 -19.80 -19.83 8.79
CA GLY A 134 -19.86 -19.55 10.23
C GLY A 134 -18.59 -19.91 11.01
N VAL A 135 -17.63 -20.61 10.41
CA VAL A 135 -16.49 -21.25 11.11
C VAL A 135 -15.23 -20.38 11.10
N THR A 136 -15.34 -19.10 11.01
CA THR A 136 -14.13 -18.29 10.90
C THR A 136 -13.96 -17.32 12.05
N ARG A 137 -13.62 -17.85 13.18
CA ARG A 137 -12.80 -17.12 14.13
C ARG A 137 -11.39 -17.69 14.04
N MET A 138 -10.42 -16.86 13.77
CA MET A 138 -9.04 -17.18 14.10
C MET A 138 -9.02 -17.44 15.59
N THR A 139 -8.64 -18.64 15.94
CA THR A 139 -8.40 -18.96 17.36
C THR A 139 -7.10 -18.27 17.77
N ASP A 140 -6.98 -17.92 19.03
CA ASP A 140 -5.72 -17.46 19.64
C ASP A 140 -4.64 -18.56 19.66
N ALA A 141 -4.77 -19.58 18.83
CA ALA A 141 -3.82 -20.68 18.73
C ALA A 141 -2.48 -20.17 18.22
N PRO A 142 -1.37 -20.62 18.78
CA PRO A 142 -0.05 -20.24 18.33
C PRO A 142 0.13 -20.61 16.85
N TYR A 143 0.73 -19.72 16.08
CA TYR A 143 0.99 -19.87 14.66
C TYR A 143 1.68 -21.19 14.26
N ALA A 144 2.46 -21.76 15.18
CA ALA A 144 3.21 -22.98 14.96
C ALA A 144 2.38 -24.27 14.95
N ALA A 145 1.10 -24.22 15.27
CA ALA A 145 0.29 -25.43 15.54
C ALA A 145 -0.77 -25.76 14.49
N SER A 146 -1.06 -24.89 13.53
CA SER A 146 -2.09 -25.16 12.52
C SER A 146 -1.70 -24.63 11.16
N ASP A 147 -1.89 -25.43 10.11
CA ASP A 147 -1.90 -24.95 8.73
C ASP A 147 -3.17 -24.13 8.54
N GLN A 148 -3.02 -22.84 8.30
CA GLN A 148 -4.13 -21.96 7.98
C GLN A 148 -4.35 -21.94 6.47
N LEU A 149 -5.59 -22.14 6.05
CA LEU A 149 -6.00 -22.07 4.66
C LEU A 149 -6.83 -20.79 4.44
N THR A 150 -6.40 -19.96 3.51
CA THR A 150 -7.23 -18.86 3.02
C THR A 150 -8.27 -19.40 2.06
N LEU A 151 -9.53 -19.45 2.49
CA LEU A 151 -10.65 -19.91 1.68
C LEU A 151 -11.32 -18.70 1.00
N LYS A 152 -11.28 -18.65 -0.34
CA LYS A 152 -12.07 -17.69 -1.11
C LYS A 152 -13.45 -18.26 -1.40
N LEU A 153 -14.48 -17.55 -0.93
CA LEU A 153 -15.86 -17.90 -1.14
C LEU A 153 -16.51 -16.95 -2.15
N PHE A 154 -16.90 -17.46 -3.28
CA PHE A 154 -17.59 -16.71 -4.33
C PHE A 154 -19.10 -16.91 -4.20
N ILE A 155 -19.82 -15.85 -3.80
CA ILE A 155 -21.28 -15.83 -3.73
C ILE A 155 -21.79 -14.97 -4.90
N GLY A 156 -22.11 -15.61 -6.01
CA GLY A 156 -22.38 -14.93 -7.26
C GLY A 156 -21.12 -14.14 -7.72
N ARG A 157 -21.22 -12.79 -7.76
CA ARG A 157 -20.06 -11.91 -8.07
C ARG A 157 -19.34 -11.37 -6.82
N LYS A 158 -19.89 -11.63 -5.64
CA LYS A 158 -19.27 -11.19 -4.38
C LYS A 158 -18.21 -12.21 -3.94
N VAL A 159 -17.03 -11.74 -3.63
CA VAL A 159 -15.97 -12.56 -3.04
C VAL A 159 -15.90 -12.27 -1.56
N VAL A 160 -15.88 -13.32 -0.75
CA VAL A 160 -15.63 -13.25 0.70
C VAL A 160 -14.45 -14.14 0.99
N THR A 161 -13.41 -13.56 1.57
CA THR A 161 -12.21 -14.30 1.96
C THR A 161 -12.35 -14.71 3.42
N LYS A 162 -12.01 -15.95 3.72
CA LYS A 162 -12.04 -16.51 5.07
C LYS A 162 -10.75 -17.25 5.33
N ILE A 163 -10.17 -17.04 6.51
CA ILE A 163 -9.03 -17.83 6.99
C ILE A 163 -9.60 -18.94 7.86
N VAL A 164 -9.23 -20.17 7.56
CA VAL A 164 -9.71 -21.38 8.26
C VAL A 164 -8.52 -22.16 8.78
N ASP A 165 -8.60 -22.60 10.03
CA ASP A 165 -7.65 -23.57 10.57
C ASP A 165 -7.90 -24.92 9.93
N VAL A 166 -6.88 -25.51 9.33
CA VAL A 166 -6.95 -26.83 8.72
C VAL A 166 -6.08 -27.76 9.56
N PRO A 167 -6.63 -28.87 10.09
CA PRO A 167 -5.81 -29.90 10.69
C PRO A 167 -4.89 -30.50 9.61
N GLY A 168 -3.61 -30.26 9.72
CA GLY A 168 -2.56 -30.75 8.82
C GLY A 168 -1.24 -30.90 9.55
N PRO A 169 -0.24 -31.57 8.99
CA PRO A 169 1.09 -31.54 9.54
C PRO A 169 1.56 -30.08 9.59
N ALA A 170 2.05 -29.63 10.73
CA ALA A 170 2.59 -28.29 10.90
C ALA A 170 3.60 -28.01 9.80
N SER A 171 3.31 -27.03 8.97
CA SER A 171 4.27 -26.55 7.97
C SER A 171 5.40 -25.86 8.72
N PRO A 172 6.63 -26.33 8.62
CA PRO A 172 7.69 -25.82 9.45
C PRO A 172 8.24 -24.50 8.89
N VAL A 173 7.71 -23.36 9.33
CA VAL A 173 8.63 -22.25 9.48
C VAL A 173 9.51 -22.62 10.66
N ALA A 174 10.74 -22.97 10.37
CA ALA A 174 11.66 -23.33 11.44
C ALA A 174 11.89 -22.10 12.31
N ASN A 175 11.23 -22.07 13.47
CA ASN A 175 11.56 -21.10 14.51
C ASN A 175 12.95 -21.49 15.06
N PRO A 176 14.01 -20.67 14.84
CA PRO A 176 15.36 -21.01 15.25
C PRO A 176 15.59 -20.80 16.76
N LEU A 177 14.57 -20.27 17.46
CA LEU A 177 14.65 -20.03 18.89
C LEU A 177 14.36 -21.31 19.68
N ARG A 178 15.00 -21.46 20.84
CA ARG A 178 14.62 -22.49 21.81
C ARG A 178 13.19 -22.25 22.27
N PRO A 179 12.46 -23.29 22.70
CA PRO A 179 11.07 -23.14 23.12
C PRO A 179 10.85 -22.08 24.22
N ASP A 180 11.80 -21.89 25.12
CA ASP A 180 11.78 -20.97 26.23
C ASP A 180 12.46 -19.60 25.94
N GLU A 181 12.99 -19.41 24.76
CA GLU A 181 13.77 -18.23 24.39
C GLU A 181 12.88 -17.09 23.86
N VAL A 182 13.18 -15.87 24.28
CA VAL A 182 12.70 -14.64 23.64
C VAL A 182 13.88 -13.84 23.10
N ALA A 183 13.85 -13.49 21.83
CA ALA A 183 14.89 -12.70 21.17
C ALA A 183 14.38 -11.29 20.89
N VAL A 184 15.15 -10.29 21.32
CA VAL A 184 14.95 -8.87 20.96
C VAL A 184 16.04 -8.46 19.99
N TRP A 185 15.65 -7.93 18.84
CA TRP A 185 16.57 -7.57 17.76
C TRP A 185 16.11 -6.35 16.96
N PRO A 186 17.00 -5.38 16.70
CA PRO A 186 16.70 -4.22 15.85
C PRO A 186 16.86 -4.54 14.38
N CYS A 187 16.09 -3.85 13.52
CA CYS A 187 16.28 -3.89 12.08
C CYS A 187 15.91 -2.58 11.39
N ASP A 188 16.30 -2.44 10.12
CA ASP A 188 15.98 -1.28 9.30
C ASP A 188 14.45 -1.14 9.08
N SER A 189 13.98 0.12 8.96
CA SER A 189 12.56 0.42 8.68
C SER A 189 12.07 -0.20 7.38
N MET A 190 12.92 -0.36 6.38
CA MET A 190 12.56 -0.93 5.08
C MET A 190 12.46 -2.48 5.09
N ARG A 191 12.89 -3.13 6.18
CA ARG A 191 12.78 -4.58 6.30
C ARG A 191 11.36 -4.99 6.68
N ARG A 192 10.69 -5.77 5.84
CA ARG A 192 9.39 -6.36 6.19
C ARG A 192 9.59 -7.52 7.16
N VAL A 193 8.94 -7.43 8.31
CA VAL A 193 8.94 -8.46 9.36
C VAL A 193 7.51 -8.87 9.63
N THR A 194 7.19 -10.10 9.29
CA THR A 194 5.88 -10.72 9.54
C THR A 194 5.90 -11.51 10.86
N PRO A 195 4.76 -11.95 11.40
CA PRO A 195 4.74 -12.78 12.60
C PRO A 195 5.54 -14.08 12.51
N LEU A 196 5.77 -14.59 11.29
CA LEU A 196 6.59 -15.79 11.06
C LEU A 196 8.03 -15.48 10.63
N THR A 197 8.46 -14.23 10.69
CA THR A 197 9.86 -13.84 10.45
C THR A 197 10.64 -13.90 11.76
N PHE A 198 11.66 -14.73 11.80
CA PHE A 198 12.55 -14.88 12.95
C PHE A 198 13.95 -14.35 12.65
N PRO A 199 14.71 -13.93 13.69
CA PRO A 199 16.05 -13.37 13.47
C PRO A 199 17.07 -14.43 13.07
N SER A 200 17.95 -14.07 12.15
CA SER A 200 19.22 -14.77 11.94
C SER A 200 20.11 -14.68 13.18
N ALA A 201 21.17 -15.48 13.25
CA ALA A 201 22.13 -15.42 14.34
C ALA A 201 22.78 -14.03 14.47
N ALA A 202 23.08 -13.36 13.35
CA ALA A 202 23.66 -12.03 13.34
C ALA A 202 22.68 -10.97 13.88
N GLU A 203 21.43 -11.00 13.46
CA GLU A 203 20.38 -10.09 13.94
C GLU A 203 20.09 -10.29 15.42
N ARG A 204 20.06 -11.52 15.89
CA ARG A 204 19.90 -11.82 17.30
C ARG A 204 21.05 -11.29 18.16
N ALA A 205 22.27 -11.28 17.62
CA ALA A 205 23.43 -10.72 18.27
C ALA A 205 23.47 -9.17 18.24
N ALA A 206 22.80 -8.54 17.28
CA ALA A 206 22.73 -7.09 17.15
C ALA A 206 21.98 -6.47 18.34
N LYS A 207 22.60 -5.48 18.99
CA LYS A 207 22.05 -4.75 20.15
C LYS A 207 22.06 -3.25 19.96
N SER A 208 22.26 -2.79 18.72
CA SER A 208 22.30 -1.36 18.40
C SER A 208 21.73 -1.08 17.03
N VAL A 209 21.26 0.15 16.86
CA VAL A 209 20.83 0.71 15.59
C VAL A 209 21.39 2.11 15.45
N SER A 210 21.76 2.50 14.22
CA SER A 210 22.25 3.84 13.90
C SER A 210 21.35 4.46 12.84
N LEU A 211 20.95 5.71 13.06
CA LEU A 211 20.18 6.54 12.15
C LEU A 211 20.93 7.78 11.76
N GLU A 212 20.64 8.28 10.57
CA GLU A 212 21.17 9.55 10.08
C GLU A 212 20.03 10.37 9.49
N LEU A 213 19.89 11.62 9.93
CA LEU A 213 18.81 12.51 9.50
C LEU A 213 19.26 13.99 9.51
N ALA A 214 18.59 14.81 8.71
CA ALA A 214 18.68 16.25 8.76
C ALA A 214 17.78 16.83 9.86
N ARG A 215 17.86 18.11 10.12
CA ARG A 215 16.87 18.83 10.92
C ARG A 215 15.53 18.90 10.16
N ARG A 216 14.39 18.91 10.83
CA ARG A 216 13.02 18.79 10.30
C ARG A 216 12.74 17.46 9.58
N GLU A 217 13.55 16.46 9.77
CA GLU A 217 13.42 15.16 9.17
C GLU A 217 12.99 14.11 10.20
N ARG A 218 12.18 13.15 9.74
CA ARG A 218 11.85 11.94 10.48
C ARG A 218 12.60 10.74 9.89
N GLU A 219 13.20 9.93 10.73
CA GLU A 219 13.77 8.65 10.30
C GLU A 219 13.32 7.56 11.26
N SER A 220 13.10 6.36 10.73
CA SER A 220 12.51 5.26 11.49
C SER A 220 13.36 4.01 11.48
N PHE A 221 13.16 3.17 12.49
CA PHE A 221 13.70 1.81 12.61
C PHE A 221 12.70 0.92 13.34
N GLN A 222 13.00 -0.37 13.41
CA GLN A 222 12.16 -1.33 14.12
C GLN A 222 12.95 -2.05 15.21
N ILE A 223 12.26 -2.43 16.28
CA ILE A 223 12.72 -3.46 17.24
C ILE A 223 11.68 -4.57 17.20
N GLN A 224 12.15 -5.79 17.02
CA GLN A 224 11.33 -6.98 16.95
C GLN A 224 11.48 -7.78 18.22
N VAL A 225 10.39 -8.38 18.68
CA VAL A 225 10.38 -9.33 19.80
C VAL A 225 9.85 -10.65 19.29
N SER A 226 10.71 -11.66 19.22
CA SER A 226 10.41 -13.00 18.73
C SER A 226 10.40 -14.00 19.86
N ALA A 227 9.36 -14.84 19.94
CA ALA A 227 9.20 -15.84 20.99
C ALA A 227 9.39 -17.27 20.44
N GLY A 228 10.04 -18.12 21.22
CA GLY A 228 10.07 -19.56 21.00
C GLY A 228 8.68 -20.19 21.19
N ASN A 229 8.52 -21.44 20.75
CA ASN A 229 7.21 -22.11 20.71
C ASN A 229 6.62 -22.42 22.10
N GLY A 230 7.39 -22.30 23.18
CA GLY A 230 6.98 -22.60 24.55
C GLY A 230 6.90 -21.38 25.45
N VAL A 231 7.15 -20.16 24.95
CA VAL A 231 7.17 -18.93 25.75
C VAL A 231 6.29 -17.85 25.09
N GLU A 232 5.71 -16.99 25.94
CA GLU A 232 4.88 -15.87 25.53
C GLU A 232 5.18 -14.66 26.41
N TRP A 233 5.22 -13.45 25.81
CA TRP A 233 5.12 -12.21 26.58
C TRP A 233 3.66 -11.73 26.54
N LYS A 234 3.09 -11.53 27.72
CA LYS A 234 1.68 -11.14 27.87
C LYS A 234 1.49 -9.66 28.09
N ASP A 235 2.50 -9.00 28.65
CA ASP A 235 2.47 -7.59 29.06
C ASP A 235 3.81 -6.92 28.70
N GLY A 236 4.10 -6.89 27.41
CA GLY A 236 5.29 -6.25 26.86
C GLY A 236 5.18 -4.72 26.90
N GLY A 237 6.25 -4.06 27.30
CA GLY A 237 6.33 -2.60 27.38
C GLY A 237 7.63 -2.04 26.80
N VAL A 238 7.67 -0.71 26.65
CA VAL A 238 8.86 0.02 26.18
C VAL A 238 9.15 1.20 27.09
N ARG A 239 10.37 1.28 27.60
CA ARG A 239 10.89 2.49 28.26
C ARG A 239 11.78 3.25 27.30
N MET A 240 11.33 4.47 26.97
CA MET A 240 12.03 5.35 26.02
C MET A 240 13.14 6.15 26.72
N PRO A 241 14.34 6.24 26.12
CA PRO A 241 15.40 7.10 26.63
C PRO A 241 15.21 8.54 26.18
N VAL A 242 15.87 9.45 26.88
CA VAL A 242 16.24 10.74 26.30
C VAL A 242 17.54 10.53 25.49
N LEU A 243 17.54 10.91 24.22
CA LEU A 243 18.73 10.86 23.37
C LEU A 243 19.64 12.04 23.72
N CYS A 244 20.86 11.78 24.17
CA CYS A 244 21.80 12.82 24.57
C CYS A 244 23.11 12.73 23.79
N ASN A 245 23.74 13.89 23.55
CA ASN A 245 25.08 13.97 22.98
C ASN A 245 26.17 13.71 24.05
N ALA A 246 27.45 13.71 23.66
CA ALA A 246 28.56 13.45 24.56
C ALA A 246 28.72 14.48 25.71
N LYS A 247 28.06 15.65 25.62
CA LYS A 247 28.00 16.66 26.67
C LYS A 247 26.79 16.47 27.60
N GLY A 248 25.94 15.48 27.38
CA GLY A 248 24.70 15.27 28.12
C GLY A 248 23.53 16.16 27.68
N GLU A 249 23.67 16.89 26.58
CA GLU A 249 22.60 17.74 26.03
C GLU A 249 21.60 16.87 25.25
N ALA A 250 20.31 17.05 25.55
CA ALA A 250 19.24 16.30 24.89
C ALA A 250 19.06 16.70 23.43
N LEU A 251 18.74 15.74 22.57
CA LEU A 251 18.28 16.00 21.20
C LEU A 251 16.98 16.81 21.25
N LYS A 252 16.96 17.98 20.64
CA LYS A 252 15.73 18.71 20.39
C LYS A 252 14.91 18.03 19.29
N GLY A 253 13.69 17.62 19.62
CA GLY A 253 12.83 16.88 18.71
C GLY A 253 11.92 15.90 19.45
N THR A 254 11.48 14.85 18.75
CA THR A 254 10.69 13.78 19.34
C THR A 254 11.33 12.42 19.07
N PHE A 255 11.22 11.53 20.03
CA PHE A 255 11.54 10.13 19.87
C PHE A 255 10.33 9.32 20.37
N SER A 256 9.63 8.67 19.47
CA SER A 256 8.38 7.97 19.74
C SER A 256 8.42 6.53 19.25
N TRP A 257 7.46 5.73 19.74
CA TRP A 257 7.28 4.36 19.29
C TRP A 257 5.80 4.03 19.07
N GLN A 258 5.54 3.00 18.28
CA GLN A 258 4.21 2.50 17.94
C GLN A 258 4.25 0.97 17.88
N ARG A 259 3.13 0.32 18.12
CA ARG A 259 2.98 -1.12 17.87
C ARG A 259 2.70 -1.35 16.39
N VAL A 260 3.32 -2.37 15.81
CA VAL A 260 2.96 -2.81 14.47
C VAL A 260 1.68 -3.65 14.55
N GLY A 261 0.67 -3.24 13.79
CA GLY A 261 -0.55 -4.00 13.58
C GLY A 261 -0.45 -4.90 12.36
N TYR A 262 -1.23 -5.96 12.32
CA TYR A 262 -1.22 -6.96 11.29
C TYR A 262 -2.63 -7.15 10.73
N VAL A 263 -2.77 -6.99 9.42
CA VAL A 263 -4.02 -7.24 8.69
C VAL A 263 -3.99 -8.61 8.03
N ALA A 264 -5.16 -9.24 7.88
CA ALA A 264 -5.25 -10.53 7.23
C ALA A 264 -4.81 -10.43 5.76
N ARG A 265 -3.97 -11.37 5.32
CA ARG A 265 -3.52 -11.44 3.95
C ARG A 265 -4.62 -11.93 3.03
N GLU A 266 -4.92 -11.16 2.01
CA GLU A 266 -5.75 -11.56 0.88
C GLU A 266 -4.86 -11.65 -0.36
N PRO A 267 -4.74 -12.82 -1.03
CA PRO A 267 -3.88 -12.97 -2.18
C PRO A 267 -4.23 -11.98 -3.29
N GLY A 268 -3.21 -11.22 -3.74
CA GLY A 268 -3.38 -10.22 -4.80
C GLY A 268 -3.31 -10.82 -6.20
N TYR A 269 -3.82 -10.06 -7.18
CA TYR A 269 -3.70 -10.42 -8.61
C TYR A 269 -2.31 -10.18 -9.17
N PHE A 270 -1.45 -9.45 -8.46
CA PHE A 270 -0.17 -8.99 -8.97
C PHE A 270 0.96 -9.55 -8.13
N ALA A 271 1.71 -10.43 -8.76
CA ALA A 271 2.87 -11.07 -8.17
C ALA A 271 4.06 -10.12 -8.06
N HIS A 272 4.85 -10.33 -7.01
CA HIS A 272 6.19 -9.79 -6.88
C HIS A 272 7.16 -10.93 -6.52
N PRO A 273 8.34 -11.07 -7.19
CA PRO A 273 9.27 -12.19 -6.91
C PRO A 273 9.78 -12.19 -5.47
N GLU A 274 9.91 -11.01 -4.86
CA GLU A 274 10.29 -10.84 -3.46
C GLU A 274 9.05 -10.55 -2.57
N GLY A 275 7.92 -11.11 -2.95
CA GLY A 275 6.66 -11.01 -2.22
C GLY A 275 6.67 -11.74 -0.88
N VAL A 276 5.54 -11.68 -0.19
CA VAL A 276 5.36 -12.37 1.09
C VAL A 276 5.22 -13.87 0.85
N PRO A 277 5.94 -14.74 1.60
CA PRO A 277 5.76 -16.18 1.48
C PRO A 277 4.31 -16.62 1.71
N ALA A 278 3.89 -17.68 1.06
CA ALA A 278 2.52 -18.18 1.11
C ALA A 278 2.02 -18.54 2.49
N ILE A 279 2.92 -19.10 3.29
CA ILE A 279 2.62 -19.52 4.65
C ILE A 279 2.24 -18.34 5.56
N GLU A 280 2.69 -17.13 5.21
CA GLU A 280 2.36 -15.95 5.98
C GLU A 280 0.94 -15.49 5.69
N LYS A 281 0.14 -15.40 6.73
CA LYS A 281 -1.28 -14.98 6.69
C LYS A 281 -1.51 -13.57 7.20
N TRP A 282 -0.49 -12.93 7.73
CA TRP A 282 -0.55 -11.63 8.33
C TRP A 282 0.43 -10.65 7.71
N LEU A 283 -0.06 -9.50 7.32
CA LEU A 283 0.74 -8.44 6.72
C LEU A 283 0.86 -7.27 7.69
N PRO A 284 2.10 -6.90 8.07
CA PRO A 284 2.33 -5.73 8.91
C PRO A 284 2.09 -4.46 8.09
N ASP A 285 1.26 -3.53 8.62
CA ASP A 285 1.11 -2.21 8.00
C ASP A 285 0.58 -1.12 8.96
N PRO A 286 -0.58 -1.28 9.69
CA PRO A 286 -1.04 -0.24 10.59
C PRO A 286 -0.04 0.03 11.72
N LEU A 287 0.18 1.30 12.05
CA LEU A 287 0.98 1.72 13.20
C LEU A 287 0.06 2.23 14.30
N LEU A 288 0.00 1.48 15.39
CA LEU A 288 -0.91 1.69 16.52
C LEU A 288 -0.24 2.53 17.62
N PRO A 289 -0.98 3.33 18.38
CA PRO A 289 -0.44 4.08 19.50
C PRO A 289 0.31 3.20 20.50
N PRO A 290 1.23 3.77 21.30
CA PRO A 290 1.88 3.06 22.37
C PRO A 290 0.88 2.49 23.39
N ALA A 291 0.97 1.19 23.65
CA ALA A 291 0.22 0.49 24.69
C ALA A 291 0.96 -0.82 25.03
N PRO A 292 0.64 -1.50 26.10
CA PRO A 292 1.14 -2.85 26.37
C PRO A 292 0.87 -3.77 25.17
N TYR A 293 1.79 -4.68 24.89
CA TYR A 293 1.69 -5.58 23.74
C TYR A 293 1.97 -7.04 24.14
N ARG A 294 1.40 -7.94 23.35
CA ARG A 294 1.57 -9.38 23.51
C ARG A 294 2.49 -9.93 22.44
N VAL A 295 3.40 -10.84 22.82
CA VAL A 295 4.16 -11.65 21.85
C VAL A 295 3.72 -13.10 22.02
N ARG A 296 3.01 -13.61 21.02
CA ARG A 296 2.48 -14.99 21.03
C ARG A 296 3.62 -16.00 20.90
N ALA A 297 3.46 -17.17 21.52
CA ALA A 297 4.41 -18.27 21.34
C ALA A 297 4.59 -18.60 19.87
N GLY A 298 5.84 -18.79 19.45
CA GLY A 298 6.17 -19.10 18.04
C GLY A 298 5.95 -17.96 17.06
N SER A 299 5.91 -16.70 17.53
CA SER A 299 5.70 -15.55 16.64
C SER A 299 6.62 -14.37 16.95
N THR A 300 6.63 -13.39 16.05
CA THR A 300 7.33 -12.11 16.19
C THR A 300 6.32 -10.97 16.22
N GLN A 301 6.48 -10.06 17.19
CA GLN A 301 5.77 -8.78 17.29
C GLN A 301 6.70 -7.64 16.96
N GLY A 302 6.31 -6.80 15.99
CA GLY A 302 7.06 -5.61 15.59
C GLY A 302 6.70 -4.38 16.42
N LEU A 303 7.74 -3.59 16.72
CA LEU A 303 7.64 -2.26 17.30
C LEU A 303 8.33 -1.27 16.38
N TRP A 304 7.65 -0.18 16.09
CA TRP A 304 8.11 0.87 15.18
C TRP A 304 8.59 2.09 15.96
N PHE A 305 9.76 2.60 15.65
CA PHE A 305 10.36 3.75 16.32
C PHE A 305 10.64 4.86 15.32
N THR A 306 10.34 6.11 15.70
CA THR A 306 10.57 7.27 14.85
C THR A 306 11.26 8.38 15.63
N VAL A 307 12.35 8.92 15.09
CA VAL A 307 13.04 10.12 15.57
C VAL A 307 12.73 11.27 14.64
N LEU A 308 12.33 12.41 15.17
CA LEU A 308 12.25 13.71 14.49
C LEU A 308 13.29 14.65 15.09
N ALA A 309 14.21 15.18 14.31
CA ALA A 309 15.07 16.26 14.75
C ALA A 309 14.38 17.62 14.52
N ALA A 310 14.28 18.43 15.58
CA ALA A 310 13.68 19.76 15.50
C ALA A 310 14.44 20.70 14.53
N PRO A 311 13.81 21.76 14.03
CA PRO A 311 14.47 22.73 13.14
C PRO A 311 15.74 23.36 13.74
N ASP A 312 15.79 23.49 15.05
CA ASP A 312 16.89 24.09 15.82
C ASP A 312 17.74 23.03 16.56
N ALA A 313 17.58 21.75 16.22
CA ALA A 313 18.45 20.70 16.77
C ALA A 313 19.91 20.94 16.40
N ALA A 314 20.80 20.81 17.37
CA ALA A 314 22.23 20.95 17.10
C ALA A 314 22.74 19.75 16.28
N PRO A 315 23.57 19.97 15.23
CA PRO A 315 24.24 18.87 14.54
C PRO A 315 25.16 18.11 15.48
N GLY A 316 25.17 16.78 15.35
CA GLY A 316 26.01 15.93 16.20
C GLY A 316 25.46 14.53 16.34
N GLU A 317 26.09 13.75 17.21
CA GLU A 317 25.69 12.40 17.53
C GLU A 317 25.00 12.38 18.90
N TYR A 318 23.86 11.69 18.96
CA TYR A 318 23.04 11.52 20.15
C TYR A 318 22.79 10.05 20.39
N THR A 319 22.85 9.61 21.63
CA THR A 319 22.68 8.19 21.98
C THR A 319 21.70 8.03 23.14
N GLY A 320 21.06 6.86 23.17
CA GLY A 320 20.19 6.44 24.27
C GLY A 320 19.86 4.95 24.19
N ASP A 321 19.35 4.39 25.27
CA ASP A 321 19.08 2.96 25.38
C ASP A 321 17.57 2.72 25.50
N VAL A 322 16.94 2.19 24.44
CA VAL A 322 15.56 1.70 24.51
C VAL A 322 15.53 0.41 25.31
N THR A 323 14.71 0.35 26.36
CA THR A 323 14.57 -0.85 27.20
C THR A 323 13.20 -1.49 26.95
N LEU A 324 13.20 -2.77 26.56
CA LEU A 324 12.01 -3.60 26.44
C LEU A 324 11.73 -4.27 27.79
N THR A 325 10.47 -4.28 28.21
CA THR A 325 10.05 -4.84 29.48
C THR A 325 8.99 -5.93 29.28
N GLU A 326 8.90 -6.85 30.23
CA GLU A 326 7.78 -7.78 30.41
C GLU A 326 7.28 -7.64 31.85
N ALA A 327 5.98 -7.37 32.00
CA ALA A 327 5.38 -7.04 33.27
C ALA A 327 6.22 -6.01 34.09
N GLU A 328 6.54 -4.90 33.41
CA GLU A 328 7.38 -3.79 33.92
C GLU A 328 8.86 -4.15 34.22
N ARG A 329 9.28 -5.41 34.10
CA ARG A 329 10.66 -5.85 34.35
C ARG A 329 11.52 -5.71 33.09
N PRO A 330 12.69 -5.05 33.15
CA PRO A 330 13.61 -4.97 32.03
C PRO A 330 14.05 -6.36 31.56
N GLN A 331 13.97 -6.59 30.24
CA GLN A 331 14.33 -7.85 29.60
C GLN A 331 15.50 -7.69 28.62
N ALA A 332 15.49 -6.59 27.85
CA ALA A 332 16.51 -6.34 26.86
C ALA A 332 16.68 -4.83 26.62
N THR A 333 17.87 -4.46 26.15
CA THR A 333 18.22 -3.08 25.83
C THR A 333 18.78 -3.02 24.40
N VAL A 334 18.34 -2.00 23.65
CA VAL A 334 18.86 -1.68 22.30
C VAL A 334 19.43 -0.27 22.31
N ARG A 335 20.73 -0.14 22.02
CA ARG A 335 21.41 1.16 21.86
C ARG A 335 20.94 1.83 20.59
N VAL A 336 20.48 3.07 20.69
CA VAL A 336 20.11 3.92 19.54
C VAL A 336 21.14 5.03 19.43
N THR A 337 21.72 5.16 18.22
CA THR A 337 22.63 6.25 17.87
C THR A 337 21.97 7.05 16.74
N VAL A 338 21.87 8.37 16.93
CA VAL A 338 21.25 9.29 15.96
C VAL A 338 22.27 10.35 15.58
N ARG A 339 22.61 10.44 14.31
CA ARG A 339 23.45 11.48 13.74
C ARG A 339 22.60 12.56 13.07
N VAL A 340 22.56 13.74 13.67
CA VAL A 340 21.91 14.92 13.09
C VAL A 340 22.93 15.66 12.21
N ARG A 341 22.60 15.82 10.91
CA ARG A 341 23.44 16.50 9.91
C ARG A 341 23.33 18.04 10.02
N GLY A 342 24.32 18.75 9.48
CA GLY A 342 24.46 20.22 9.54
C GLY A 342 23.50 21.01 8.65
N PHE A 343 22.46 20.38 8.08
CA PHE A 343 21.46 21.03 7.23
C PHE A 343 20.04 20.67 7.67
N ALA A 344 19.05 21.33 7.11
CA ALA A 344 17.64 21.12 7.43
C ALA A 344 16.83 20.85 6.17
N GLN A 345 15.78 20.05 6.31
CA GLN A 345 14.70 19.96 5.33
C GLN A 345 14.01 21.32 5.17
N PRO A 346 13.51 21.66 3.97
CA PRO A 346 12.76 22.90 3.76
C PRO A 346 11.48 22.91 4.60
N GLU A 347 11.01 24.10 4.97
CA GLU A 347 9.76 24.27 5.71
C GLU A 347 8.56 23.97 4.83
N THR A 348 8.52 24.53 3.64
CA THR A 348 7.55 24.15 2.60
C THR A 348 8.04 22.87 1.93
N PHE A 349 7.12 21.91 1.72
CA PHE A 349 7.45 20.64 1.08
C PHE A 349 8.08 20.88 -0.30
N GLY A 350 9.19 20.19 -0.58
CA GLY A 350 9.93 20.34 -1.84
C GLY A 350 9.25 19.60 -3.00
N MET A 351 8.74 18.39 -2.75
CA MET A 351 8.05 17.59 -3.75
C MET A 351 6.55 17.94 -3.79
N PRO A 352 6.00 18.43 -4.92
CA PRO A 352 4.55 18.55 -5.07
C PRO A 352 3.89 17.17 -5.06
N THR A 353 2.86 17.01 -4.24
CA THR A 353 2.12 15.75 -4.13
C THR A 353 0.61 15.99 -4.16
N ALA A 354 -0.15 14.96 -4.60
CA ALA A 354 -1.60 14.88 -4.50
C ALA A 354 -1.97 13.50 -3.94
N PHE A 355 -1.97 13.37 -2.62
CA PHE A 355 -2.36 12.15 -1.91
C PHE A 355 -3.79 12.30 -1.40
N CYS A 356 -4.73 11.59 -2.01
CA CYS A 356 -6.14 11.89 -1.86
C CYS A 356 -6.75 11.32 -0.58
N VAL A 357 -7.07 12.23 0.36
CA VAL A 357 -7.87 11.97 1.55
C VAL A 357 -9.31 12.37 1.25
N MET A 358 -10.19 11.41 1.05
CA MET A 358 -11.56 11.69 0.65
C MET A 358 -12.50 11.82 1.85
N ASP A 359 -13.10 12.98 1.99
CA ASP A 359 -14.03 13.32 3.08
C ASP A 359 -15.24 12.38 3.17
N GLY A 360 -15.70 11.83 2.02
CA GLY A 360 -16.81 10.89 1.96
C GLY A 360 -16.59 9.62 2.79
N PHE A 361 -15.40 9.03 2.69
CA PHE A 361 -15.05 7.82 3.47
C PHE A 361 -14.85 8.14 4.94
N THR A 362 -14.20 9.26 5.26
CA THR A 362 -14.05 9.71 6.66
C THR A 362 -15.42 9.95 7.31
N ARG A 363 -16.34 10.60 6.61
CA ARG A 363 -17.71 10.87 7.10
C ARG A 363 -18.52 9.57 7.25
N ALA A 364 -18.37 8.64 6.34
CA ALA A 364 -19.08 7.36 6.42
C ALA A 364 -18.57 6.51 7.60
N GLN A 365 -17.27 6.56 7.89
CA GLN A 365 -16.66 5.81 8.99
C GLN A 365 -16.91 6.44 10.36
N TYR A 366 -16.91 7.79 10.43
CA TYR A 366 -17.02 8.57 11.66
C TYR A 366 -18.11 9.65 11.54
N PRO A 367 -19.40 9.29 11.43
CA PRO A 367 -20.45 10.27 11.19
C PRO A 367 -20.54 11.34 12.29
N ASP A 368 -20.34 10.95 13.56
CA ASP A 368 -20.46 11.85 14.72
C ASP A 368 -19.15 12.59 15.06
N ARG A 369 -18.01 12.14 14.51
CA ARG A 369 -16.66 12.70 14.77
C ARG A 369 -15.98 13.18 13.48
N PHE A 370 -16.73 13.44 12.43
CA PHE A 370 -16.17 13.72 11.09
C PHE A 370 -15.13 14.85 11.10
N ALA A 371 -15.44 16.00 11.72
CA ALA A 371 -14.54 17.16 11.70
C ALA A 371 -13.20 16.86 12.41
N GLU A 372 -13.26 16.13 13.53
CA GLU A 372 -12.07 15.70 14.28
C GLU A 372 -11.22 14.74 13.44
N MET A 373 -11.85 13.69 12.89
CA MET A 373 -11.13 12.64 12.17
C MET A 373 -10.61 13.10 10.81
N LYS A 374 -11.31 14.06 10.16
CA LYS A 374 -10.78 14.78 9.00
C LYS A 374 -9.51 15.55 9.37
N ARG A 375 -9.51 16.28 10.47
CA ARG A 375 -8.35 17.02 10.96
C ARG A 375 -7.19 16.08 11.27
N GLN A 376 -7.44 14.98 11.97
CA GLN A 376 -6.43 13.95 12.23
C GLN A 376 -5.86 13.36 10.93
N SER A 377 -6.71 13.03 9.94
CA SER A 377 -6.25 12.53 8.64
C SER A 377 -5.30 13.50 7.94
N TRP A 378 -5.66 14.80 7.94
CA TRP A 378 -4.82 15.83 7.34
C TRP A 378 -3.51 16.00 8.11
N ASP A 379 -3.56 16.00 9.45
CA ASP A 379 -2.37 16.14 10.29
C ASP A 379 -1.40 14.96 10.12
N VAL A 380 -1.91 13.74 10.01
CA VAL A 380 -1.07 12.56 9.68
C VAL A 380 -0.39 12.73 8.33
N MET A 381 -1.10 13.18 7.28
CA MET A 381 -0.50 13.40 5.97
C MET A 381 0.58 14.49 6.01
N LEU A 382 0.31 15.62 6.66
CA LEU A 382 1.25 16.73 6.81
C LEU A 382 2.49 16.33 7.62
N ASP A 383 2.33 15.49 8.65
CA ASP A 383 3.44 14.91 9.41
C ASP A 383 4.32 13.98 8.55
N HIS A 384 3.76 13.44 7.47
CA HIS A 384 4.47 12.64 6.49
C HIS A 384 4.94 13.46 5.27
N ARG A 385 4.91 14.81 5.34
CA ARG A 385 5.32 15.73 4.26
C ARG A 385 4.56 15.50 2.95
N LEU A 386 3.32 15.06 3.04
CA LEU A 386 2.42 14.83 1.91
C LEU A 386 1.26 15.84 1.98
N ASN A 387 0.88 16.37 0.82
CA ASN A 387 -0.30 17.24 0.76
C ASN A 387 -1.57 16.41 0.95
N PRO A 388 -2.44 16.72 1.93
CA PRO A 388 -3.75 16.10 2.06
C PRO A 388 -4.69 16.64 0.99
N ASP A 389 -4.66 16.05 -0.19
CA ASP A 389 -5.44 16.49 -1.35
C ASP A 389 -6.69 15.62 -1.57
N ASP A 390 -7.47 15.92 -2.60
CA ASP A 390 -8.55 15.08 -3.10
C ASP A 390 -8.86 15.47 -4.56
N ILE A 391 -8.40 14.65 -5.51
CA ILE A 391 -8.68 14.86 -6.94
C ILE A 391 -10.14 14.60 -7.32
N SER A 392 -10.90 13.95 -6.48
CA SER A 392 -12.31 13.58 -6.70
C SER A 392 -13.30 14.46 -5.96
N ARG A 393 -12.82 15.52 -5.27
CA ARG A 393 -13.70 16.37 -4.46
C ARG A 393 -14.74 17.10 -5.30
N THR A 394 -15.96 17.12 -4.79
CA THR A 394 -17.10 17.79 -5.40
C THR A 394 -17.44 19.12 -4.72
N THR A 395 -16.80 19.40 -3.59
CA THR A 395 -16.92 20.65 -2.82
C THR A 395 -15.51 21.19 -2.54
N PRO A 396 -15.26 22.49 -2.72
CA PRO A 396 -13.96 23.07 -2.42
C PRO A 396 -13.56 22.86 -0.95
N PRO A 397 -12.27 22.75 -0.62
CA PRO A 397 -11.82 22.65 0.78
C PRO A 397 -12.07 23.95 1.54
N GLU A 398 -12.26 23.85 2.86
CA GLU A 398 -12.40 25.02 3.72
C GLU A 398 -11.11 25.85 3.73
N ILE A 399 -11.21 27.18 3.65
CA ILE A 399 -10.05 28.09 3.66
C ILE A 399 -9.20 27.87 4.92
N ASN A 400 -9.83 27.68 6.07
CA ASN A 400 -9.12 27.46 7.34
C ASN A 400 -8.31 26.15 7.33
N ASP A 401 -8.80 25.11 6.66
CA ASP A 401 -8.05 23.86 6.48
C ASP A 401 -6.82 24.07 5.60
N LEU A 402 -6.96 24.84 4.52
CA LEU A 402 -5.85 25.21 3.65
C LEU A 402 -4.81 26.07 4.36
N LEU A 403 -5.22 27.05 5.14
CA LEU A 403 -4.32 27.89 5.94
C LEU A 403 -3.55 27.06 6.97
N HIS A 404 -4.22 26.12 7.65
CA HIS A 404 -3.57 25.17 8.55
C HIS A 404 -2.54 24.31 7.81
N ALA A 405 -2.91 23.73 6.67
CA ALA A 405 -2.00 22.89 5.89
C ALA A 405 -0.80 23.69 5.34
N ARG A 406 -1.02 24.95 4.92
CA ARG A 406 0.05 25.86 4.48
C ARG A 406 1.04 26.16 5.60
N ALA A 407 0.56 26.43 6.79
CA ALA A 407 1.42 26.66 7.97
C ALA A 407 2.30 25.44 8.31
N ARG A 408 1.92 24.25 7.81
CA ARG A 408 2.64 22.99 8.00
C ARG A 408 3.40 22.50 6.76
N GLY A 409 3.50 23.34 5.72
CA GLY A 409 4.37 23.08 4.57
C GLY A 409 3.67 22.66 3.28
N MET A 410 2.34 22.50 3.25
CA MET A 410 1.60 22.15 2.04
C MET A 410 1.95 23.07 0.86
N ASN A 411 2.14 22.50 -0.33
CA ASN A 411 2.56 23.25 -1.52
C ASN A 411 1.62 23.10 -2.72
N ARG A 412 0.62 22.21 -2.69
CA ARG A 412 -0.40 22.04 -3.76
C ARG A 412 -1.71 21.52 -3.17
N PHE A 413 -2.84 21.88 -3.81
CA PHE A 413 -4.16 21.31 -3.56
C PHE A 413 -5.07 21.46 -4.79
N ASN A 414 -5.95 20.48 -5.01
CA ASN A 414 -7.04 20.54 -5.98
C ASN A 414 -8.20 21.38 -5.42
N ILE A 415 -8.75 22.28 -6.22
CA ILE A 415 -9.97 23.03 -5.83
C ILE A 415 -11.21 22.15 -5.96
N LEU A 416 -11.41 21.58 -7.13
CA LEU A 416 -12.57 20.75 -7.48
C LEU A 416 -12.22 19.77 -8.59
N ASN A 417 -12.84 18.59 -8.54
CA ASN A 417 -12.98 17.75 -9.73
C ASN A 417 -14.01 18.36 -10.69
N ILE A 418 -13.77 18.28 -11.99
CA ILE A 418 -14.64 18.81 -13.04
C ILE A 418 -15.82 17.86 -13.27
N VAL A 419 -16.71 17.85 -12.28
CA VAL A 419 -17.94 17.04 -12.26
C VAL A 419 -19.10 17.87 -11.72
N PRO A 420 -20.37 17.57 -12.08
CA PRO A 420 -21.51 18.14 -11.37
C PRO A 420 -21.53 17.61 -9.92
N PRO A 421 -22.11 18.35 -8.97
CA PRO A 421 -22.36 17.83 -7.64
C PRO A 421 -23.14 16.52 -7.69
N PRO A 422 -22.81 15.53 -6.85
CA PRO A 422 -23.57 14.27 -6.82
C PRO A 422 -25.03 14.52 -6.41
N LYS A 423 -25.95 13.81 -7.05
CA LYS A 423 -27.39 13.91 -6.73
C LYS A 423 -27.72 13.19 -5.41
N ASP A 424 -26.99 12.11 -5.11
CA ASP A 424 -27.13 11.37 -3.87
C ASP A 424 -26.05 11.82 -2.87
N PRO A 425 -26.46 12.38 -1.71
CA PRO A 425 -25.50 12.78 -0.66
C PRO A 425 -24.68 11.62 -0.09
N LYS A 426 -25.08 10.37 -0.32
CA LYS A 426 -24.34 9.16 0.09
C LYS A 426 -23.26 8.77 -0.89
N THR A 427 -23.11 9.46 -2.03
CA THR A 427 -22.01 9.22 -2.97
C THR A 427 -20.71 9.57 -2.29
N LEU A 428 -19.85 8.56 -2.07
CA LEU A 428 -18.59 8.73 -1.32
C LEU A 428 -17.53 9.47 -2.15
N TRP A 429 -17.52 9.26 -3.46
CA TRP A 429 -16.56 9.86 -4.39
C TRP A 429 -17.04 9.83 -5.83
N VAL A 430 -16.50 10.72 -6.68
CA VAL A 430 -16.77 10.79 -8.12
C VAL A 430 -15.45 10.98 -8.86
N CYS A 431 -14.90 9.91 -9.45
CA CYS A 431 -13.63 9.99 -10.18
C CYS A 431 -13.78 10.38 -11.65
N TYR A 432 -14.85 9.95 -12.30
CA TYR A 432 -15.01 10.14 -13.75
C TYR A 432 -15.81 11.38 -14.12
N THR A 433 -15.19 12.28 -14.87
CA THR A 433 -15.89 13.39 -15.48
C THR A 433 -16.91 12.86 -16.50
N PRO A 434 -18.21 13.21 -16.36
CA PRO A 434 -19.24 12.70 -17.24
C PRO A 434 -19.18 13.38 -18.62
N PRO A 435 -19.72 12.76 -19.70
CA PRO A 435 -19.80 13.37 -21.03
C PRO A 435 -20.47 14.75 -21.01
N ALA A 436 -21.47 14.95 -20.16
CA ALA A 436 -22.16 16.25 -20.01
C ALA A 436 -21.21 17.43 -19.70
N ALA A 437 -20.02 17.19 -19.16
CA ALA A 437 -19.05 18.25 -18.91
C ALA A 437 -18.52 18.87 -20.24
N THR A 438 -18.50 18.09 -21.32
CA THR A 438 -18.02 18.54 -22.64
C THR A 438 -19.15 18.76 -23.64
N GLU A 439 -20.30 18.09 -23.46
CA GLU A 439 -21.40 18.09 -24.43
C GLU A 439 -22.54 19.06 -24.06
N ASN A 440 -22.72 19.35 -22.76
CA ASN A 440 -23.78 20.24 -22.29
C ASN A 440 -23.29 21.69 -22.18
N PRO A 441 -23.79 22.63 -23.03
CA PRO A 441 -23.38 24.03 -22.97
C PRO A 441 -23.63 24.70 -21.59
N ALA A 442 -24.60 24.23 -20.82
CA ALA A 442 -24.93 24.78 -19.51
C ALA A 442 -23.94 24.33 -18.41
N PHE A 443 -23.11 23.30 -18.66
CA PHE A 443 -22.17 22.78 -17.67
C PHE A 443 -21.14 23.83 -17.23
N TYR A 444 -20.43 24.44 -18.20
CA TYR A 444 -19.36 25.39 -17.87
C TYR A 444 -19.86 26.62 -17.11
N PRO A 445 -20.94 27.30 -17.51
CA PRO A 445 -21.47 28.42 -16.71
C PRO A 445 -21.82 28.02 -15.26
N ALA A 446 -22.44 26.86 -15.07
CA ALA A 446 -22.76 26.36 -13.72
C ALA A 446 -21.49 26.00 -12.91
N PHE A 447 -20.48 25.42 -13.53
CA PHE A 447 -19.20 25.11 -12.91
C PHE A 447 -18.44 26.39 -12.52
N LYS A 448 -18.37 27.35 -13.45
CA LYS A 448 -17.75 28.66 -13.22
C LYS A 448 -18.41 29.41 -12.07
N ALA A 449 -19.74 29.41 -11.98
CA ALA A 449 -20.48 30.06 -10.89
C ALA A 449 -20.12 29.51 -9.50
N ARG A 450 -19.65 28.25 -9.41
CA ARG A 450 -19.12 27.65 -8.18
C ARG A 450 -17.67 28.07 -7.91
N LEU A 451 -16.86 28.26 -8.96
CA LEU A 451 -15.46 28.64 -8.84
C LEU A 451 -15.24 30.10 -8.52
N ASP A 452 -15.98 31.02 -9.19
CA ASP A 452 -15.78 32.48 -9.09
C ASP A 452 -15.64 32.98 -7.64
N PRO A 453 -16.61 32.72 -6.74
CA PRO A 453 -16.52 33.21 -5.36
C PRO A 453 -15.36 32.53 -4.60
N TYR A 454 -15.10 31.28 -4.86
CA TYR A 454 -14.06 30.53 -4.16
C TYR A 454 -12.65 30.96 -4.58
N VAL A 455 -12.40 31.10 -5.89
CA VAL A 455 -11.10 31.59 -6.41
C VAL A 455 -10.85 33.04 -5.96
N ALA A 456 -11.89 33.86 -5.91
CA ALA A 456 -11.78 35.21 -5.32
C ALA A 456 -11.33 35.17 -3.84
N GLU A 457 -11.85 34.23 -3.08
CA GLU A 457 -11.45 34.03 -1.69
C GLU A 457 -10.01 33.47 -1.56
N LEU A 458 -9.62 32.52 -2.41
CA LEU A 458 -8.23 32.02 -2.47
C LEU A 458 -7.23 33.18 -2.70
N ARG A 459 -7.55 34.09 -3.63
CA ARG A 459 -6.70 35.26 -3.95
C ARG A 459 -6.53 36.23 -2.77
N LYS A 460 -7.57 36.41 -1.96
CA LYS A 460 -7.47 37.25 -0.73
C LYS A 460 -6.45 36.69 0.27
N HIS A 461 -6.29 35.36 0.30
CA HIS A 461 -5.36 34.67 1.19
C HIS A 461 -4.02 34.29 0.53
N GLY A 462 -3.81 34.62 -0.78
CA GLY A 462 -2.62 34.25 -1.54
C GLY A 462 -2.46 32.73 -1.72
N LEU A 463 -3.58 32.00 -1.70
CA LEU A 463 -3.63 30.55 -1.81
C LEU A 463 -3.75 30.07 -3.27
N GLU A 464 -4.18 30.95 -4.20
CA GLU A 464 -4.38 30.63 -5.62
C GLU A 464 -3.14 30.04 -6.29
N LYS A 465 -1.94 30.47 -5.93
CA LYS A 465 -0.67 29.98 -6.45
C LYS A 465 -0.32 28.55 -6.10
N PHE A 466 -1.04 27.95 -5.15
CA PHE A 466 -0.90 26.55 -4.74
C PHE A 466 -2.02 25.68 -5.31
N ALA A 467 -3.05 26.31 -5.87
CA ALA A 467 -4.26 25.65 -6.35
C ALA A 467 -4.12 25.10 -7.76
N TYR A 468 -4.86 24.06 -8.06
CA TYR A 468 -5.11 23.56 -9.41
C TYR A 468 -6.52 22.99 -9.53
N LEU A 469 -6.95 22.70 -10.74
CA LEU A 469 -8.19 21.99 -11.06
C LEU A 469 -7.87 20.62 -11.66
N TYR A 470 -8.56 19.59 -11.21
CA TYR A 470 -8.42 18.24 -11.74
C TYR A 470 -9.66 17.79 -12.49
N GLY A 471 -9.50 17.02 -13.57
CA GLY A 471 -10.62 16.42 -14.28
C GLY A 471 -10.24 15.41 -15.35
N PHE A 472 -11.24 14.69 -15.85
CA PHE A 472 -11.12 13.72 -16.94
C PHE A 472 -10.18 12.56 -16.62
N ASP A 473 -10.39 11.94 -15.47
CA ASP A 473 -9.62 10.79 -15.03
C ASP A 473 -9.62 9.68 -16.08
N GLU A 474 -8.42 9.32 -16.55
CA GLU A 474 -8.13 8.25 -17.53
C GLU A 474 -8.99 8.28 -18.82
N ARG A 475 -9.53 9.44 -19.20
CA ARG A 475 -10.37 9.57 -20.40
C ARG A 475 -9.54 9.43 -21.67
N ARG A 476 -10.18 8.90 -22.74
CA ARG A 476 -9.55 8.58 -24.03
C ARG A 476 -9.89 9.63 -25.09
N LYS A 477 -9.40 9.41 -26.30
CA LYS A 477 -9.39 10.35 -27.42
C LYS A 477 -10.76 10.95 -27.80
N GLU A 478 -11.85 10.24 -27.55
CA GLU A 478 -13.20 10.73 -27.81
C GLU A 478 -13.58 11.96 -26.96
N TYR A 479 -12.88 12.19 -25.87
CA TYR A 479 -13.08 13.37 -24.99
C TYR A 479 -12.16 14.54 -25.33
N TYR A 480 -11.06 14.36 -26.08
CA TYR A 480 -9.96 15.34 -26.17
C TYR A 480 -10.41 16.69 -26.74
N ARG A 481 -11.31 16.70 -27.74
CA ARG A 481 -11.87 17.95 -28.27
C ARG A 481 -12.64 18.71 -27.20
N GLY A 482 -13.53 18.05 -26.50
CA GLY A 482 -14.34 18.68 -25.45
C GLY A 482 -13.49 19.12 -24.26
N ILE A 483 -12.44 18.37 -23.91
CA ILE A 483 -11.45 18.76 -22.89
C ILE A 483 -10.73 20.04 -23.32
N ASP A 484 -10.25 20.12 -24.57
CA ASP A 484 -9.56 21.29 -25.12
C ASP A 484 -10.44 22.54 -25.08
N GLU A 485 -11.70 22.42 -25.53
CA GLU A 485 -12.68 23.53 -25.52
C GLU A 485 -12.96 24.00 -24.06
N LEU A 486 -13.06 23.06 -23.10
CA LEU A 486 -13.28 23.41 -21.68
C LEU A 486 -12.05 24.06 -21.05
N TRP A 487 -10.84 23.52 -21.32
CA TRP A 487 -9.59 24.11 -20.83
C TRP A 487 -9.39 25.54 -21.35
N ARG A 488 -9.72 25.82 -22.59
CA ARG A 488 -9.64 27.20 -23.15
C ARG A 488 -10.56 28.16 -22.39
N LYS A 489 -11.76 27.74 -22.06
CA LYS A 489 -12.70 28.56 -21.27
C LYS A 489 -12.17 28.80 -19.85
N LEU A 490 -11.70 27.72 -19.17
CA LEU A 490 -11.13 27.85 -17.84
C LEU A 490 -9.90 28.74 -17.82
N LYS A 491 -9.01 28.62 -18.79
CA LYS A 491 -7.81 29.47 -18.89
C LYS A 491 -8.11 30.91 -19.24
N ALA A 492 -9.20 31.19 -19.94
CA ALA A 492 -9.65 32.56 -20.21
C ALA A 492 -10.19 33.23 -18.93
N ASP A 493 -10.92 32.48 -18.08
CA ASP A 493 -11.52 33.00 -16.85
C ASP A 493 -10.56 32.95 -15.64
N PHE A 494 -9.70 31.91 -15.55
CA PHE A 494 -8.78 31.63 -14.45
C PHE A 494 -7.36 31.33 -14.95
N PRO A 495 -6.66 32.32 -15.55
CA PRO A 495 -5.35 32.10 -16.19
C PRO A 495 -4.24 31.67 -15.21
N ASP A 496 -4.41 31.99 -13.94
CA ASP A 496 -3.52 31.69 -12.81
C ASP A 496 -3.75 30.30 -12.17
N ILE A 497 -4.84 29.61 -12.53
CA ILE A 497 -5.17 28.29 -11.99
C ILE A 497 -4.87 27.22 -13.06
N PRO A 498 -3.85 26.38 -12.87
CA PRO A 498 -3.53 25.31 -13.81
C PRO A 498 -4.57 24.19 -13.80
N VAL A 499 -4.68 23.48 -14.94
CA VAL A 499 -5.53 22.32 -15.10
C VAL A 499 -4.68 21.05 -15.23
N MET A 500 -5.02 20.01 -14.44
CA MET A 500 -4.34 18.72 -14.43
C MET A 500 -5.28 17.60 -14.86
N THR A 501 -4.75 16.60 -15.57
CA THR A 501 -5.50 15.41 -15.96
C THR A 501 -4.63 14.16 -16.03
N THR A 502 -5.22 13.01 -15.73
CA THR A 502 -4.69 11.66 -16.03
C THR A 502 -5.23 11.10 -17.35
N ALA A 503 -6.00 11.89 -18.12
CA ALA A 503 -6.48 11.47 -19.43
C ALA A 503 -5.34 10.92 -20.31
N MET A 504 -5.64 9.95 -21.17
CA MET A 504 -4.65 9.19 -21.92
C MET A 504 -3.87 10.03 -22.98
N MET A 505 -4.01 11.34 -22.95
CA MET A 505 -3.34 12.29 -23.85
C MET A 505 -1.84 12.11 -23.90
N TYR A 506 -1.21 11.99 -22.72
CA TYR A 506 0.24 11.79 -22.63
C TYR A 506 0.67 10.44 -23.21
N ARG A 507 -0.07 9.36 -22.92
CA ARG A 507 0.16 8.03 -23.50
C ARG A 507 0.05 8.08 -25.03
N ASP A 508 -1.00 8.71 -25.55
CA ASP A 508 -1.22 8.80 -26.99
C ASP A 508 -0.13 9.62 -27.68
N MET A 509 0.47 10.63 -27.02
CA MET A 509 1.67 11.32 -27.51
C MET A 509 2.92 10.43 -27.51
N VAL A 510 3.06 9.54 -26.51
CA VAL A 510 4.15 8.54 -26.46
C VAL A 510 4.00 7.52 -27.58
N ASP A 511 2.77 7.03 -27.81
CA ASP A 511 2.49 6.01 -28.82
C ASP A 511 2.58 6.59 -30.26
N ASN A 512 2.38 7.91 -30.44
CA ASN A 512 2.39 8.60 -31.73
C ASN A 512 3.29 9.86 -31.71
N PRO A 513 4.61 9.72 -31.54
CA PRO A 513 5.51 10.86 -31.30
C PRO A 513 5.66 11.82 -32.47
N THR A 514 5.46 11.34 -33.70
CA THR A 514 5.57 12.14 -34.93
C THR A 514 4.26 12.82 -35.37
N ASN A 515 3.12 12.29 -34.91
CA ASN A 515 1.80 12.81 -35.20
C ASN A 515 0.89 12.67 -33.96
N PRO A 516 1.14 13.46 -32.91
CA PRO A 516 0.35 13.39 -31.70
C PRO A 516 -1.11 13.73 -31.98
N PRO A 517 -2.06 13.13 -31.24
CA PRO A 517 -3.47 13.43 -31.41
C PRO A 517 -3.76 14.93 -31.28
N PRO A 518 -4.71 15.48 -32.05
CA PRO A 518 -5.13 16.87 -31.92
C PRO A 518 -5.73 17.10 -30.51
N TYR A 519 -5.77 18.37 -30.09
CA TYR A 519 -6.36 18.80 -28.80
C TYR A 519 -5.62 18.36 -27.52
N THR A 520 -4.36 17.94 -27.65
CA THR A 520 -3.61 17.46 -26.47
C THR A 520 -2.79 18.55 -25.76
N LEU A 521 -2.59 19.72 -26.35
CA LEU A 521 -1.62 20.73 -25.90
C LEU A 521 -2.18 21.84 -25.02
N THR A 522 -3.48 21.91 -24.76
CA THR A 522 -4.08 22.93 -23.87
C THR A 522 -3.97 22.56 -22.38
N THR A 523 -3.75 21.30 -22.06
CA THR A 523 -3.50 20.84 -20.68
C THR A 523 -2.22 21.47 -20.13
N ASP A 524 -2.27 21.96 -18.87
CA ASP A 524 -1.12 22.52 -18.20
C ASP A 524 -0.27 21.41 -17.55
N TRP A 525 -0.89 20.47 -16.86
CA TRP A 525 -0.23 19.39 -16.14
C TRP A 525 -0.74 18.02 -16.57
N TYR A 526 0.16 17.22 -17.13
CA TYR A 526 -0.11 15.83 -17.45
C TYR A 526 0.31 14.95 -16.29
N CYS A 527 -0.45 13.88 -16.03
CA CYS A 527 -0.13 12.94 -14.96
C CYS A 527 -0.29 11.49 -15.46
N PRO A 528 0.69 10.93 -16.21
CA PRO A 528 0.66 9.54 -16.64
C PRO A 528 1.08 8.59 -15.52
N LEU A 529 0.76 7.28 -15.67
CA LEU A 529 1.40 6.20 -14.89
C LEU A 529 2.92 6.24 -15.07
N THR A 530 3.67 5.89 -14.03
CA THR A 530 5.14 5.81 -14.07
C THR A 530 5.65 4.97 -15.24
N SER A 531 4.96 3.88 -15.63
CA SER A 531 5.32 3.03 -16.76
C SER A 531 5.15 3.68 -18.13
N VAL A 532 4.37 4.74 -18.21
CA VAL A 532 4.11 5.49 -19.47
C VAL A 532 5.02 6.70 -19.59
N TYR A 533 5.58 7.18 -18.48
CA TYR A 533 6.43 8.36 -18.44
C TYR A 533 7.67 8.23 -19.33
N LYS A 534 7.96 9.28 -20.14
CA LYS A 534 9.13 9.38 -21.03
C LYS A 534 9.86 10.69 -20.76
N PRO A 535 11.12 10.65 -20.29
CA PRO A 535 11.88 11.85 -19.95
C PRO A 535 11.97 12.87 -21.11
N GLU A 536 12.19 12.40 -22.34
CA GLU A 536 12.38 13.25 -23.51
C GLU A 536 11.08 14.01 -23.88
N LEU A 537 9.93 13.34 -23.83
CA LEU A 537 8.63 13.99 -24.04
C LEU A 537 8.32 14.97 -22.93
N SER A 538 8.57 14.58 -21.67
CA SER A 538 8.34 15.44 -20.52
C SER A 538 9.19 16.70 -20.56
N GLU A 539 10.46 16.60 -20.97
CA GLU A 539 11.34 17.75 -21.16
C GLU A 539 10.84 18.67 -22.31
N LYS A 540 10.36 18.09 -23.42
CA LYS A 540 9.74 18.87 -24.50
C LYS A 540 8.51 19.64 -24.02
N LEU A 541 7.67 19.03 -23.19
CA LEU A 541 6.48 19.67 -22.63
C LEU A 541 6.86 20.75 -21.60
N ARG A 542 7.85 20.53 -20.74
CA ARG A 542 8.36 21.54 -19.79
C ARG A 542 8.89 22.79 -20.50
N LYS A 543 9.59 22.64 -21.63
CA LYS A 543 10.03 23.77 -22.48
C LYS A 543 8.86 24.59 -23.05
N GLN A 544 7.64 24.04 -23.05
CA GLN A 544 6.40 24.72 -23.43
C GLN A 544 5.64 25.29 -22.22
N GLY A 545 6.25 25.31 -21.02
CA GLY A 545 5.63 25.78 -19.79
C GLY A 545 4.65 24.79 -19.15
N LYS A 546 4.67 23.52 -19.55
CA LYS A 546 3.84 22.46 -18.99
C LYS A 546 4.53 21.77 -17.83
N GLN A 547 3.78 21.05 -16.99
CA GLN A 547 4.32 20.10 -16.00
C GLN A 547 3.94 18.67 -16.37
N VAL A 548 4.80 17.72 -16.00
CA VAL A 548 4.52 16.30 -16.14
C VAL A 548 4.75 15.64 -14.79
N TRP A 549 3.66 15.46 -14.07
CA TRP A 549 3.58 14.64 -12.87
C TRP A 549 3.54 13.16 -13.25
N TRP A 550 3.49 12.28 -12.28
CA TRP A 550 3.21 10.87 -12.48
C TRP A 550 2.46 10.25 -11.32
N TYR A 551 1.93 9.05 -11.50
CA TYR A 551 1.24 8.33 -10.44
C TYR A 551 1.49 6.83 -10.50
N THR A 552 1.20 6.16 -9.37
CA THR A 552 1.01 4.72 -9.24
C THR A 552 -0.35 4.45 -8.59
N CYS A 553 -0.88 3.25 -8.80
CA CYS A 553 -2.07 2.71 -8.16
C CYS A 553 -1.94 1.18 -8.11
N CYS A 554 -2.99 0.41 -8.39
CA CYS A 554 -2.87 -1.02 -8.71
C CYS A 554 -1.95 -1.31 -9.93
N GLY A 555 -1.46 -0.30 -10.57
CA GLY A 555 -0.44 -0.33 -11.63
C GLY A 555 0.53 0.84 -11.53
N PRO A 556 1.69 0.75 -12.20
CA PRO A 556 2.19 -0.44 -12.87
C PRO A 556 2.62 -1.52 -11.87
N THR A 557 2.58 -2.77 -12.32
CA THR A 557 3.04 -3.91 -11.54
C THR A 557 4.54 -4.17 -11.73
N TYR A 558 5.09 -5.11 -10.99
CA TYR A 558 6.45 -5.60 -11.23
C TYR A 558 6.72 -5.77 -12.74
N PRO A 559 7.87 -5.34 -13.26
CA PRO A 559 9.09 -4.94 -12.57
C PRO A 559 9.22 -3.45 -12.18
N TYR A 560 8.18 -2.65 -12.34
CA TYR A 560 8.17 -1.24 -11.90
C TYR A 560 8.05 -1.15 -10.38
N ALA A 561 8.66 -0.12 -9.78
CA ALA A 561 8.44 0.18 -8.38
C ALA A 561 6.99 0.59 -8.11
N ASN A 562 6.42 0.07 -7.02
CA ASN A 562 5.08 0.42 -6.59
C ASN A 562 4.99 0.43 -5.05
N MET A 563 4.22 1.38 -4.51
CA MET A 563 4.01 1.54 -3.08
C MET A 563 2.64 1.06 -2.59
N ALA A 564 1.72 0.78 -3.53
CA ALA A 564 0.33 0.48 -3.19
C ALA A 564 0.13 -0.90 -2.56
N SER A 565 0.92 -1.89 -2.98
CA SER A 565 0.76 -3.27 -2.52
C SER A 565 1.35 -3.50 -1.13
N LEU A 566 0.59 -4.14 -0.26
CA LEU A 566 1.08 -4.68 1.02
C LEU A 566 2.14 -5.78 0.84
N GLU A 567 2.15 -6.43 -0.31
CA GLU A 567 3.05 -7.56 -0.58
C GLU A 567 4.37 -7.15 -1.26
N TYR A 568 4.48 -5.91 -1.74
CA TYR A 568 5.71 -5.41 -2.37
C TYR A 568 6.77 -5.03 -1.32
N PRO A 569 8.08 -5.10 -1.65
CA PRO A 569 9.14 -4.62 -0.77
C PRO A 569 8.95 -3.15 -0.41
N TRP A 570 8.99 -2.82 0.87
CA TRP A 570 8.71 -1.46 1.34
C TRP A 570 9.69 -0.40 0.81
N ILE A 571 10.93 -0.79 0.53
CA ILE A 571 11.95 0.09 -0.07
C ILE A 571 11.48 0.69 -1.40
N GLU A 572 10.57 0.05 -2.13
CA GLU A 572 10.07 0.57 -3.41
C GLU A 572 9.30 1.88 -3.23
N GLY A 573 8.50 1.99 -2.14
CA GLY A 573 7.83 3.23 -1.78
C GLY A 573 8.81 4.39 -1.53
N ARG A 574 9.95 4.11 -0.87
CA ARG A 574 11.01 5.08 -0.64
C ARG A 574 11.75 5.44 -1.93
N LEU A 575 12.09 4.47 -2.77
CA LEU A 575 12.79 4.69 -4.05
C LEU A 575 11.99 5.53 -5.05
N LEU A 576 10.65 5.56 -4.95
CA LEU A 576 9.84 6.43 -5.81
C LEU A 576 10.19 7.92 -5.65
N GLY A 577 10.63 8.37 -4.47
CA GLY A 577 11.16 9.72 -4.27
C GLY A 577 12.47 9.95 -5.05
N TRP A 578 13.40 9.01 -5.00
CA TRP A 578 14.64 9.03 -5.77
C TRP A 578 14.38 9.02 -7.28
N MET A 579 13.43 8.19 -7.73
CA MET A 579 13.00 8.14 -9.14
C MET A 579 12.37 9.46 -9.57
N THR A 580 11.52 10.08 -8.73
CA THR A 580 10.90 11.39 -9.01
C THR A 580 11.96 12.45 -9.28
N HIS A 581 13.03 12.48 -8.48
CA HIS A 581 14.18 13.36 -8.72
C HIS A 581 14.91 13.00 -10.01
N LEU A 582 15.34 11.74 -10.16
CA LEU A 582 16.19 11.29 -11.26
C LEU A 582 15.55 11.47 -12.63
N TYR A 583 14.25 11.21 -12.74
CA TYR A 583 13.48 11.33 -13.98
C TYR A 583 12.83 12.70 -14.15
N ARG A 584 13.07 13.65 -13.21
CA ARG A 584 12.56 15.02 -13.27
C ARG A 584 11.02 15.09 -13.37
N ALA A 585 10.29 14.18 -12.71
CA ALA A 585 8.85 14.33 -12.64
C ALA A 585 8.50 15.54 -11.75
N ASP A 586 7.53 16.35 -12.19
CA ASP A 586 7.20 17.62 -11.54
C ASP A 586 6.33 17.46 -10.28
N GLY A 587 5.81 16.26 -10.03
CA GLY A 587 5.04 15.90 -8.84
C GLY A 587 4.58 14.44 -8.85
N PHE A 588 3.98 14.02 -7.73
CA PHE A 588 3.51 12.66 -7.52
C PHE A 588 2.04 12.65 -7.07
N LEU A 589 1.22 11.86 -7.76
CA LEU A 589 -0.18 11.67 -7.42
C LEU A 589 -0.42 10.24 -6.92
N PHE A 590 -1.26 10.11 -5.88
CA PHE A 590 -1.83 8.83 -5.47
C PHE A 590 -3.34 8.99 -5.22
N TRP A 591 -4.13 8.19 -5.91
CA TRP A 591 -5.57 8.39 -6.08
C TRP A 591 -6.39 8.33 -4.79
N HIS A 592 -5.95 7.60 -3.76
CA HIS A 592 -6.69 7.43 -2.50
C HIS A 592 -5.79 6.91 -1.37
N VAL A 593 -5.97 7.39 -0.14
CA VAL A 593 -5.24 6.90 1.04
C VAL A 593 -6.14 6.35 2.15
N ASN A 594 -7.45 6.59 2.10
CA ASN A 594 -8.43 6.21 3.11
C ASN A 594 -9.66 5.48 2.52
N TYR A 595 -9.44 4.58 1.55
CA TYR A 595 -10.48 3.77 0.93
C TYR A 595 -10.94 2.65 1.87
N TRP A 596 -11.72 3.03 2.89
CA TRP A 596 -12.15 2.16 4.00
C TRP A 596 -13.44 1.38 3.73
N HIS A 597 -13.88 1.33 2.50
CA HIS A 597 -15.18 0.80 2.09
C HIS A 597 -15.49 -0.57 2.67
N GLY A 598 -16.48 -0.62 3.58
CA GLY A 598 -16.96 -1.86 4.22
C GLY A 598 -16.03 -2.43 5.29
N ASN A 599 -14.91 -1.78 5.61
CA ASN A 599 -14.03 -2.19 6.70
C ASN A 599 -14.47 -1.62 8.05
N PRO A 600 -14.29 -2.35 9.16
CA PRO A 600 -14.52 -1.84 10.51
C PRO A 600 -13.41 -0.88 10.93
N CYS A 601 -13.63 -0.10 12.00
CA CYS A 601 -12.52 0.53 12.72
C CYS A 601 -11.65 -0.56 13.36
N LEU A 602 -10.33 -0.34 13.36
CA LEU A 602 -9.39 -1.19 14.06
C LEU A 602 -9.49 -0.92 15.57
N ASP A 603 -9.67 -1.98 16.35
CA ASP A 603 -9.59 -1.88 17.81
C ASP A 603 -8.13 -1.65 18.21
N GLU A 604 -7.85 -0.44 18.69
CA GLU A 604 -6.49 -0.03 19.05
C GLU A 604 -5.90 -0.78 20.25
N SER A 605 -6.68 -1.58 20.95
CA SER A 605 -6.17 -2.46 22.01
C SER A 605 -5.53 -3.75 21.49
N ASP A 606 -5.84 -4.16 20.24
CA ASP A 606 -5.29 -5.36 19.58
C ASP A 606 -4.15 -4.99 18.60
N THR A 607 -3.49 -5.99 18.06
CA THR A 607 -2.48 -5.88 17.00
C THR A 607 -2.79 -6.78 15.79
N PHE A 608 -3.83 -7.61 15.84
CA PHE A 608 -4.23 -8.50 14.75
C PHE A 608 -5.68 -8.23 14.33
N PHE A 609 -5.90 -7.98 13.04
CA PHE A 609 -7.17 -7.53 12.49
C PHE A 609 -7.70 -8.51 11.43
N PRO A 610 -8.35 -9.61 11.86
CA PRO A 610 -8.82 -10.66 10.96
C PRO A 610 -9.99 -10.24 10.08
N ASP A 611 -10.78 -9.27 10.53
CA ASP A 611 -11.96 -8.78 9.82
C ASP A 611 -11.64 -7.59 8.89
N TRP A 612 -10.38 -7.16 8.83
CA TRP A 612 -9.95 -6.14 7.91
C TRP A 612 -9.69 -6.72 6.52
N HIS A 613 -10.40 -6.19 5.52
CA HIS A 613 -10.23 -6.56 4.13
C HIS A 613 -9.23 -5.63 3.45
N THR A 614 -8.08 -6.16 3.04
CA THR A 614 -7.05 -5.43 2.29
C THR A 614 -7.42 -5.23 0.82
N TYR A 615 -8.44 -5.94 0.37
CA TYR A 615 -8.91 -6.03 -1.01
C TYR A 615 -10.27 -5.37 -1.17
N SER A 616 -10.30 -4.06 -1.31
CA SER A 616 -11.54 -3.26 -1.40
C SER A 616 -12.22 -3.30 -2.77
N GLY A 617 -12.19 -4.45 -3.46
CA GLY A 617 -12.72 -4.60 -4.83
C GLY A 617 -11.73 -4.16 -5.91
N LEU A 618 -10.56 -3.67 -5.54
CA LEU A 618 -9.43 -3.34 -6.39
C LEU A 618 -8.52 -4.56 -6.54
N HIS A 619 -7.67 -4.56 -7.55
CA HIS A 619 -6.90 -5.75 -7.92
C HIS A 619 -5.61 -5.96 -7.12
N MET A 620 -5.25 -5.02 -6.22
CA MET A 620 -4.00 -5.05 -5.46
C MET A 620 -4.28 -4.86 -3.97
N PRO A 621 -3.86 -5.79 -3.09
CA PRO A 621 -4.05 -5.64 -1.64
C PRO A 621 -3.36 -4.39 -1.12
N GLY A 622 -4.09 -3.53 -0.43
CA GLY A 622 -3.61 -2.28 0.15
C GLY A 622 -3.67 -1.06 -0.77
N ASP A 623 -4.02 -1.21 -2.06
CA ASP A 623 -4.22 -0.06 -2.94
C ASP A 623 -5.37 0.82 -2.44
N GLY A 624 -5.12 2.13 -2.39
CA GLY A 624 -6.07 3.08 -1.83
C GLY A 624 -6.09 3.17 -0.29
N ILE A 625 -5.25 2.41 0.42
CA ILE A 625 -5.23 2.37 1.89
C ILE A 625 -3.80 2.61 2.41
N PHE A 626 -3.53 3.81 2.90
CA PHE A 626 -2.31 4.17 3.65
C PHE A 626 -2.64 4.68 5.05
N LEU A 627 -3.88 5.12 5.25
CA LEU A 627 -4.46 5.45 6.55
C LEU A 627 -5.43 4.34 6.94
N TYR A 628 -5.43 3.98 8.19
CA TYR A 628 -6.38 3.02 8.77
C TYR A 628 -7.32 3.74 9.74
N PRO A 629 -8.61 3.41 9.77
CA PRO A 629 -9.53 3.95 10.76
C PRO A 629 -9.34 3.18 12.07
N GLY A 630 -8.87 3.85 13.11
CA GLY A 630 -8.87 3.32 14.47
C GLY A 630 -10.13 3.71 15.22
N THR A 631 -10.39 3.10 16.36
CA THR A 631 -11.52 3.46 17.23
C THR A 631 -11.39 4.87 17.78
N GLU A 632 -10.18 5.32 18.06
CA GLU A 632 -9.90 6.65 18.64
C GLU A 632 -9.12 7.56 17.69
N HIS A 633 -8.26 7.01 16.83
CA HIS A 633 -7.33 7.75 16.01
C HIS A 633 -7.41 7.34 14.54
N VAL A 634 -6.97 8.23 13.65
CA VAL A 634 -6.58 7.86 12.28
C VAL A 634 -5.15 7.35 12.35
N LEU A 635 -4.95 6.09 12.00
CA LEU A 635 -3.68 5.40 12.15
C LEU A 635 -2.86 5.48 10.85
N PRO A 636 -1.59 5.91 10.89
CA PRO A 636 -0.70 5.82 9.75
C PRO A 636 -0.29 4.37 9.48
N SER A 637 0.35 4.14 8.34
CA SER A 637 0.91 2.83 7.98
C SER A 637 2.43 2.87 7.81
N ILE A 638 3.04 1.68 7.86
CA ILE A 638 4.46 1.51 7.54
C ILE A 638 4.74 1.98 6.10
N ARG A 639 3.86 1.67 5.14
CA ARG A 639 3.99 2.13 3.75
C ARG A 639 3.95 3.65 3.64
N LEU A 640 3.08 4.32 4.40
CA LEU A 640 3.05 5.78 4.46
C LEU A 640 4.37 6.35 4.99
N ALA A 641 4.95 5.73 6.02
CA ALA A 641 6.26 6.14 6.54
C ALA A 641 7.37 5.95 5.50
N GLN A 642 7.35 4.89 4.69
CA GLN A 642 8.32 4.70 3.59
C GLN A 642 8.14 5.74 2.48
N VAL A 643 6.92 6.14 2.16
CA VAL A 643 6.65 7.22 1.19
C VAL A 643 7.17 8.55 1.72
N ARG A 644 6.93 8.87 3.01
CA ARG A 644 7.51 10.04 3.69
C ARG A 644 9.03 10.05 3.53
N ASP A 645 9.69 8.94 3.88
CA ASP A 645 11.14 8.84 3.80
C ASP A 645 11.64 9.05 2.35
N GLY A 646 10.86 8.61 1.35
CA GLY A 646 11.14 8.88 -0.07
C GLY A 646 11.00 10.36 -0.45
N VAL A 647 10.00 11.06 0.10
CA VAL A 647 9.84 12.53 -0.09
C VAL A 647 11.00 13.28 0.59
N GLU A 648 11.39 12.87 1.79
CA GLU A 648 12.53 13.47 2.51
C GLU A 648 13.85 13.21 1.79
N ASP A 649 14.05 12.02 1.20
CA ASP A 649 15.20 11.72 0.34
C ASP A 649 15.19 12.57 -0.95
N TYR A 650 14.04 12.79 -1.59
CA TYR A 650 13.93 13.71 -2.72
C TYR A 650 14.42 15.12 -2.36
N GLU A 651 14.08 15.63 -1.18
CA GLU A 651 14.52 16.94 -0.73
C GLU A 651 16.04 16.99 -0.47
N TRP A 652 16.65 15.90 0.02
CA TRP A 652 18.10 15.79 0.11
C TRP A 652 18.76 15.87 -1.27
N LEU A 653 18.20 15.18 -2.26
CA LEU A 653 18.67 15.21 -3.64
C LEU A 653 18.57 16.63 -4.25
N GLN A 654 17.47 17.34 -3.99
CA GLN A 654 17.33 18.74 -4.40
C GLN A 654 18.36 19.65 -3.71
N LEU A 655 18.60 19.46 -2.42
CA LEU A 655 19.61 20.20 -1.67
C LEU A 655 21.03 19.91 -2.19
N ALA A 656 21.36 18.66 -2.49
CA ALA A 656 22.64 18.27 -3.07
C ALA A 656 22.83 18.88 -4.47
N ALA A 657 21.79 18.81 -5.31
CA ALA A 657 21.80 19.44 -6.64
C ALA A 657 22.02 20.95 -6.58
N ALA A 658 21.41 21.64 -5.61
CA ALA A 658 21.52 23.10 -5.46
C ALA A 658 22.84 23.53 -4.81
N LYS A 659 23.38 22.77 -3.85
CA LYS A 659 24.57 23.17 -3.07
C LYS A 659 25.90 22.65 -3.63
N ALA A 660 25.87 21.48 -4.26
CA ALA A 660 27.08 20.88 -4.82
C ALA A 660 27.01 20.85 -6.36
N ASP A 661 26.26 19.92 -6.93
CA ASP A 661 26.14 19.73 -8.38
C ASP A 661 24.97 18.77 -8.68
N ALA A 662 24.11 19.13 -9.65
CA ALA A 662 22.99 18.29 -10.08
C ALA A 662 23.47 16.94 -10.65
N ALA A 663 24.59 16.91 -11.38
CA ALA A 663 25.14 15.69 -11.94
C ALA A 663 25.66 14.74 -10.83
N LYS A 664 26.19 15.27 -9.73
CA LYS A 664 26.59 14.47 -8.57
C LYS A 664 25.39 13.86 -7.85
N ALA A 665 24.32 14.64 -7.64
CA ALA A 665 23.09 14.14 -7.07
C ALA A 665 22.46 13.03 -7.94
N ASP A 666 22.46 13.20 -9.26
CA ASP A 666 22.02 12.18 -10.22
C ASP A 666 22.90 10.93 -10.18
N ALA A 667 24.23 11.10 -10.05
CA ALA A 667 25.14 9.97 -9.95
C ALA A 667 24.85 9.11 -8.71
N GLU A 668 24.55 9.72 -7.55
CA GLU A 668 24.13 8.97 -6.37
C GLU A 668 22.81 8.22 -6.61
N SER A 669 21.82 8.84 -7.25
CA SER A 669 20.58 8.16 -7.64
C SER A 669 20.84 6.98 -8.59
N ARG A 670 21.78 7.11 -9.51
CA ARG A 670 22.17 6.04 -10.45
C ARG A 670 22.88 4.87 -9.78
N THR A 671 23.45 5.02 -8.59
CA THR A 671 23.97 3.87 -7.83
C THR A 671 22.87 2.92 -7.37
N LEU A 672 21.63 3.42 -7.24
CA LEU A 672 20.46 2.67 -6.79
C LEU A 672 19.53 2.29 -7.95
N ILE A 673 19.46 3.13 -8.99
CA ILE A 673 18.45 3.05 -10.06
C ILE A 673 19.15 3.03 -11.42
N GLU A 674 19.20 1.86 -12.04
CA GLU A 674 19.70 1.71 -13.41
C GLU A 674 18.62 2.12 -14.43
N SER A 675 17.36 1.71 -14.19
CA SER A 675 16.21 2.07 -15.01
C SER A 675 14.92 2.06 -14.19
N MET A 676 13.78 2.42 -14.80
CA MET A 676 12.46 2.37 -14.18
C MET A 676 12.05 0.95 -13.72
N THR A 677 12.69 -0.08 -14.26
CA THR A 677 12.38 -1.49 -14.02
C THR A 677 13.55 -2.29 -13.44
N LYS A 678 14.71 -1.62 -13.26
CA LYS A 678 15.91 -2.25 -12.71
C LYS A 678 16.54 -1.31 -11.69
N PHE A 679 16.40 -1.66 -10.43
CA PHE A 679 16.85 -0.87 -9.27
C PHE A 679 17.15 -1.80 -8.09
N THR A 680 17.90 -1.28 -7.12
CA THR A 680 18.22 -2.05 -5.91
C THR A 680 17.00 -2.20 -5.00
N ARG A 681 16.94 -3.32 -4.26
CA ARG A 681 16.05 -3.51 -3.10
C ARG A 681 16.83 -3.73 -1.81
N ASP A 682 18.11 -3.36 -1.81
CA ASP A 682 18.98 -3.45 -0.63
C ASP A 682 18.91 -2.16 0.22
N PRO A 683 18.35 -2.21 1.45
CA PRO A 683 18.33 -1.07 2.36
C PRO A 683 19.72 -0.50 2.66
N ALA A 684 20.76 -1.36 2.74
CA ALA A 684 22.12 -0.91 3.05
C ALA A 684 22.69 -0.05 1.92
N ALA A 685 22.44 -0.41 0.66
CA ALA A 685 22.83 0.40 -0.49
C ALA A 685 22.19 1.79 -0.47
N LEU A 686 20.87 1.87 -0.14
CA LEU A 686 20.16 3.14 -0.02
C LEU A 686 20.74 3.99 1.14
N ARG A 687 20.96 3.40 2.32
CA ARG A 687 21.58 4.11 3.45
C ARG A 687 22.96 4.65 3.10
N ALA A 688 23.80 3.89 2.41
CA ALA A 688 25.12 4.32 1.95
C ALA A 688 25.03 5.50 0.96
N ALA A 689 24.10 5.47 0.01
CA ALA A 689 23.86 6.58 -0.93
C ALA A 689 23.41 7.84 -0.18
N ARG A 690 22.53 7.73 0.81
CA ARG A 690 22.14 8.87 1.67
C ARG A 690 23.33 9.49 2.40
N THR A 691 24.21 8.67 2.97
CA THR A 691 25.42 9.18 3.65
C THR A 691 26.29 10.00 2.70
N ARG A 692 26.50 9.51 1.47
CA ARG A 692 27.27 10.25 0.44
C ARG A 692 26.56 11.55 0.03
N LEU A 693 25.23 11.54 -0.12
CA LEU A 693 24.45 12.77 -0.35
C LEU A 693 24.61 13.78 0.78
N ALA A 694 24.56 13.33 2.04
CA ALA A 694 24.77 14.20 3.19
C ALA A 694 26.17 14.85 3.17
N ASP A 695 27.18 14.09 2.79
CA ASP A 695 28.55 14.59 2.67
C ASP A 695 28.65 15.62 1.53
N LEU A 696 28.03 15.39 0.37
CA LEU A 696 27.91 16.37 -0.71
C LEU A 696 27.22 17.68 -0.26
N ILE A 697 26.11 17.58 0.47
CA ILE A 697 25.37 18.75 0.99
C ILE A 697 26.23 19.54 1.99
N CYS A 698 27.08 18.86 2.76
CA CYS A 698 27.96 19.45 3.75
C CYS A 698 29.31 19.92 3.18
N GLY A 699 29.56 19.75 1.88
CA GLY A 699 30.83 20.19 1.21
C GLY A 699 32.03 19.31 1.56
N LYS A 700 31.81 18.01 1.77
CA LYS A 700 32.83 17.00 2.06
C LYS A 700 33.15 16.15 0.86
#